data_c506267d094d6c6cf237e80d9af1a088
#
_entry.id   c506267d094d6c6cf237e80d9af1a088
#
_cell.length_a   1.000
_cell.length_b   1.000
_cell.length_c   1.000
_cell.angle_alpha   90.00
_cell.angle_beta   90.00
_cell.angle_gamma   90.00
#
_symmetry.space_group_name_H-M   'P 1'
#
loop_
_entity.id
_entity.type
_entity.pdbx_description
1 polymer ?
#
loop_
_entity_poly.entity_id
_entity_poly.type
_entity_poly.pdbx_seq_one_letter_code
_entity_poly.pdbx_strand_id
1 'polypeptide(L)'
;MKNIVIKWAVFLTAFLISLEVSAQNVRVSGVVTDALGPIPGANIMEEGTTNGTVTDVNGKYSISVSAKSTLVFSCIGYKEQKIRVGTKTVLNVDMVEESKMLDELVVVGYGVQRKSDVATSVASVKADEMKTFPAGNVADMLRGRAAGVNVTSSSGRPGSTPSITIRGSRSISADNAPLYIIDGSPSSATEFSTLSADDIESVEILKDAASQAIYGARASDGVVLVTTKRGKAGKVEVSYNGYLGIQSLWRNFDFYSPEEYMQLRREAKAHDKGIVDAREISIAEALEDEVMQRVWASGKFIDWEKEMFRNAIYHNHDVSVRGGTEKIKVSAGANYFDQQGMVVTGSGYQKFSLRLNLDFEISKWISFGINSSYAMTKQDREDGNFNDFITSSPLAEIYDADGKYTKYINSEGNYNPLYRAQHYGREVSRDNYRLNFFMDVKPFKGFNYRLNTSVYNQTSEDGSYKDSQYPGGGGTAVLDESRTQNWLVENIVTYKVPIRNKKHQLTLTGVQSVDHNGSKSIGYSVENLPVDKDWNFISQGEFTGKPRRQFNENNLVSFMARAQYSLLDRYLLNVAVRRDGSSRFGKENKWGTFPSAAFAWRVNQENFLKDVSWIDNLKLRVSYGIVGNQNGIGNYTTLGLADNKGYEFGDTFQMGYLPGKELSNPNLKWEQSATANLGVDFSFFNGRLNGTVEYYNTHTKDLLVERSLNASLGYTTMLDNLGKTKSSGIDLSLNGDVIRTKEFTWSLGTNFSMYKNEIVRIDDTLDENGKPASQVAQGWIIGEPINVYYDYLVDGIFQYDDFDITRDGTGNLVYTLKNTYDSNNDGVADSPIDYGGAIEPGMVKVRDNNGDGKITADDRVPIRKDPKFTVSLSSTWNWKGFDLFMDWYGVSGRKIRNSYLYDYNSGGSLRGKLNGVKVDYWTPFNPSNKFPRPSYSADPSYLSAIAIQDASYIRLRTLQLGYTFPARLLKNTPIHKLRLYATATNLLTFTEFKSYSPELTPGSYPESRQYVFGVNVSF
;
A
#
# COMPACT_ATOMS: atom_id res chain seq x y z
N MET A 1 56.62 -22.58 -49.98
CA MET A 1 56.10 -22.17 -48.62
C MET A 1 57.14 -21.55 -47.68
N LYS A 2 58.46 -21.91 -47.76
CA LYS A 2 59.49 -21.28 -46.88
C LYS A 2 59.70 -19.77 -47.05
N ASN A 3 59.55 -19.19 -48.25
CA ASN A 3 59.79 -17.78 -48.53
C ASN A 3 58.63 -16.85 -48.16
N ILE A 4 57.43 -17.38 -47.87
CA ILE A 4 56.27 -16.58 -47.45
C ILE A 4 56.27 -16.38 -45.93
N VAL A 5 56.70 -17.43 -45.17
CA VAL A 5 56.80 -17.35 -43.71
C VAL A 5 57.90 -16.38 -43.28
N ILE A 6 59.04 -16.28 -43.99
CA ILE A 6 60.10 -15.32 -43.69
C ILE A 6 59.64 -13.87 -43.97
N LYS A 7 58.87 -13.61 -45.01
CA LYS A 7 58.33 -12.29 -45.32
C LYS A 7 57.29 -11.82 -44.29
N TRP A 8 56.49 -12.74 -43.76
CA TRP A 8 55.55 -12.43 -42.71
C TRP A 8 56.25 -12.23 -41.34
N ALA A 9 57.24 -13.02 -41.01
CA ALA A 9 58.04 -12.82 -39.79
C ALA A 9 58.82 -11.46 -39.78
N VAL A 10 59.35 -11.03 -40.90
CA VAL A 10 60.03 -9.74 -41.03
C VAL A 10 59.00 -8.60 -41.00
N PHE A 11 57.80 -8.79 -41.55
CA PHE A 11 56.75 -7.76 -41.46
C PHE A 11 56.19 -7.64 -40.03
N LEU A 12 56.06 -8.76 -39.31
CA LEU A 12 55.63 -8.75 -37.90
C LEU A 12 56.67 -8.15 -36.97
N THR A 13 57.98 -8.38 -37.22
CA THR A 13 59.07 -7.80 -36.43
C THR A 13 59.24 -6.30 -36.73
N ALA A 14 59.05 -5.86 -37.97
CA ALA A 14 59.06 -4.43 -38.32
C ALA A 14 57.84 -3.69 -37.77
N PHE A 15 56.67 -4.35 -37.65
CA PHE A 15 55.45 -3.78 -37.03
C PHE A 15 55.56 -3.72 -35.50
N LEU A 16 56.30 -4.59 -34.84
CA LEU A 16 56.51 -4.56 -33.40
C LEU A 16 57.60 -3.53 -32.98
N ILE A 17 58.48 -3.10 -33.87
CA ILE A 17 59.53 -2.08 -33.59
C ILE A 17 59.01 -0.64 -33.78
N SER A 18 57.86 -0.43 -34.44
CA SER A 18 57.27 0.89 -34.69
C SER A 18 56.30 1.40 -33.60
N LEU A 19 56.20 0.73 -32.45
CA LEU A 19 55.27 1.04 -31.38
C LEU A 19 55.93 1.55 -30.08
N GLU A 20 57.18 1.99 -30.08
CA GLU A 20 57.74 2.72 -28.95
C GLU A 20 57.83 4.22 -29.24
N VAL A 21 56.66 4.89 -29.30
CA VAL A 21 56.61 6.32 -28.96
C VAL A 21 56.44 6.42 -27.47
N SER A 22 57.59 6.50 -26.78
CA SER A 22 57.67 6.80 -25.34
C SER A 22 56.99 8.12 -25.05
N ALA A 23 55.74 8.16 -24.71
CA ALA A 23 55.12 9.28 -24.08
C ALA A 23 55.77 9.43 -22.69
N GLN A 24 56.54 10.52 -22.46
CA GLN A 24 57.05 10.83 -21.13
C GLN A 24 55.87 10.95 -20.14
N ASN A 25 55.63 9.91 -19.34
CA ASN A 25 54.65 9.95 -18.27
C ASN A 25 55.17 10.84 -17.14
N VAL A 26 54.39 11.84 -16.77
CA VAL A 26 54.64 12.76 -15.65
C VAL A 26 53.92 12.19 -14.44
N ARG A 27 54.61 12.05 -13.32
CA ARG A 27 53.98 11.72 -12.06
C ARG A 27 53.33 12.95 -11.45
N VAL A 28 52.02 12.98 -11.39
CA VAL A 28 51.25 14.08 -10.82
C VAL A 28 50.79 13.64 -9.43
N SER A 29 51.00 14.49 -8.43
CA SER A 29 50.51 14.29 -7.07
C SER A 29 49.80 15.54 -6.57
N GLY A 30 48.98 15.44 -5.57
CA GLY A 30 48.25 16.58 -5.00
C GLY A 30 47.32 16.16 -3.87
N VAL A 31 46.57 17.14 -3.40
CA VAL A 31 45.54 16.98 -2.39
C VAL A 31 44.20 17.42 -2.97
N VAL A 32 43.17 16.62 -2.80
CA VAL A 32 41.76 16.96 -3.10
C VAL A 32 41.11 17.41 -1.82
N THR A 33 40.59 18.63 -1.81
CA THR A 33 39.95 19.28 -0.64
C THR A 33 38.56 19.81 -0.98
N ASP A 34 37.79 20.13 0.05
CA ASP A 34 36.59 20.97 -0.01
C ASP A 34 36.68 22.08 1.05
N ALA A 35 35.61 22.84 1.23
CA ALA A 35 35.47 23.87 2.26
C ALA A 35 35.64 23.34 3.70
N LEU A 36 35.49 22.04 3.89
CA LEU A 36 35.56 21.33 5.19
C LEU A 36 36.90 20.61 5.37
N GLY A 37 37.76 20.48 4.33
CA GLY A 37 39.10 19.89 4.36
C GLY A 37 39.37 18.76 3.35
N PRO A 38 40.37 17.88 3.59
CA PRO A 38 40.75 16.84 2.65
C PRO A 38 39.60 15.84 2.38
N ILE A 39 39.38 15.48 1.11
CA ILE A 39 38.34 14.49 0.68
C ILE A 39 39.01 13.12 0.49
N PRO A 40 38.75 12.13 1.35
CA PRO A 40 39.21 10.77 1.16
C PRO A 40 38.32 10.02 0.15
N GLY A 41 38.94 9.14 -0.66
CA GLY A 41 38.18 8.30 -1.61
C GLY A 41 37.71 9.05 -2.87
N ALA A 42 38.15 10.27 -3.13
CA ALA A 42 37.90 10.92 -4.39
C ALA A 42 38.62 10.17 -5.53
N ASN A 43 37.90 9.89 -6.62
CA ASN A 43 38.41 9.18 -7.78
C ASN A 43 39.07 10.15 -8.75
N ILE A 44 40.29 9.85 -9.16
CA ILE A 44 41.05 10.60 -10.15
C ILE A 44 41.33 9.69 -11.31
N MET A 45 40.79 10.00 -12.49
CA MET A 45 40.96 9.20 -13.71
C MET A 45 41.57 10.03 -14.84
N GLU A 46 42.40 9.41 -15.64
CA GLU A 46 42.87 9.99 -16.91
C GLU A 46 41.75 9.85 -17.95
N GLU A 47 41.28 11.00 -18.46
CA GLU A 47 40.13 11.04 -19.39
C GLU A 47 40.32 10.13 -20.62
N GLY A 48 39.37 9.25 -20.85
CA GLY A 48 39.38 8.32 -21.99
C GLY A 48 40.23 7.06 -21.80
N THR A 49 40.78 6.85 -20.59
CA THR A 49 41.56 5.64 -20.26
C THR A 49 41.03 4.94 -19.00
N THR A 50 41.61 3.78 -18.69
CA THR A 50 41.34 3.06 -17.41
C THR A 50 42.37 3.37 -16.33
N ASN A 51 43.32 4.31 -16.60
CA ASN A 51 44.37 4.72 -15.67
C ASN A 51 43.76 5.67 -14.61
N GLY A 52 43.70 5.23 -13.36
CA GLY A 52 43.11 6.00 -12.28
C GLY A 52 43.69 5.68 -10.91
N THR A 53 43.42 6.55 -9.96
CA THR A 53 43.78 6.41 -8.53
C THR A 53 42.67 7.01 -7.67
N VAL A 54 42.73 6.75 -6.36
CA VAL A 54 41.82 7.35 -5.38
C VAL A 54 42.63 8.07 -4.30
N THR A 55 42.04 9.09 -3.71
CA THR A 55 42.69 9.83 -2.59
C THR A 55 42.72 8.97 -1.32
N ASP A 56 43.83 9.15 -0.55
CA ASP A 56 43.98 8.57 0.78
C ASP A 56 43.14 9.31 1.84
N VAL A 57 43.23 8.90 3.10
CA VAL A 57 42.51 9.50 4.24
C VAL A 57 42.86 11.00 4.49
N ASN A 58 43.92 11.49 3.93
CA ASN A 58 44.37 12.89 3.97
C ASN A 58 44.07 13.62 2.64
N GLY A 59 43.25 13.05 1.76
CA GLY A 59 42.94 13.61 0.44
C GLY A 59 44.10 13.56 -0.55
N LYS A 60 45.22 12.89 -0.27
CA LYS A 60 46.41 12.85 -1.12
C LYS A 60 46.25 11.78 -2.20
N TYR A 61 46.73 12.12 -3.42
CA TYR A 61 46.76 11.17 -4.54
C TYR A 61 48.09 11.27 -5.30
N SER A 62 48.39 10.24 -6.07
CA SER A 62 49.49 10.21 -7.01
C SER A 62 49.15 9.34 -8.19
N ILE A 63 49.29 9.87 -9.41
CA ILE A 63 48.98 9.16 -10.66
C ILE A 63 50.07 9.47 -11.71
N SER A 64 50.39 8.50 -12.55
CA SER A 64 51.35 8.66 -13.63
C SER A 64 50.62 8.77 -14.96
N VAL A 65 50.71 9.92 -15.64
CA VAL A 65 49.89 10.23 -16.84
C VAL A 65 50.74 11.02 -17.87
N SER A 66 50.26 11.06 -19.10
CA SER A 66 50.90 11.90 -20.13
C SER A 66 50.74 13.39 -19.81
N ALA A 67 51.75 14.22 -20.08
CA ALA A 67 51.65 15.67 -19.95
C ALA A 67 50.51 16.30 -20.77
N LYS A 68 49.99 15.59 -21.80
CA LYS A 68 48.89 16.07 -22.63
C LYS A 68 47.49 15.63 -22.09
N SER A 69 47.47 14.81 -21.06
CA SER A 69 46.23 14.22 -20.52
C SER A 69 45.43 15.22 -19.69
N THR A 70 44.15 14.99 -19.61
CA THR A 70 43.20 15.64 -18.70
C THR A 70 42.86 14.67 -17.57
N LEU A 71 43.03 15.12 -16.31
CA LEU A 71 42.57 14.37 -15.15
C LEU A 71 41.13 14.78 -14.82
N VAL A 72 40.29 13.77 -14.59
CA VAL A 72 38.91 13.91 -14.14
C VAL A 72 38.87 13.57 -12.65
N PHE A 73 38.50 14.56 -11.85
CA PHE A 73 38.31 14.44 -10.40
C PHE A 73 36.82 14.27 -10.13
N SER A 74 36.45 13.18 -9.51
CA SER A 74 35.07 12.90 -9.17
C SER A 74 34.94 12.28 -7.77
N CYS A 75 33.95 12.73 -7.00
CA CYS A 75 33.60 12.16 -5.71
C CYS A 75 32.07 12.24 -5.55
N ILE A 76 31.49 11.26 -4.87
CA ILE A 76 30.05 11.27 -4.60
C ILE A 76 29.69 12.51 -3.77
N GLY A 77 28.82 13.35 -4.30
CA GLY A 77 28.38 14.59 -3.67
C GLY A 77 29.15 15.83 -4.09
N TYR A 78 30.05 15.73 -5.05
CA TYR A 78 30.87 16.85 -5.56
C TYR A 78 30.73 16.95 -7.08
N LYS A 79 30.86 18.19 -7.57
CA LYS A 79 30.85 18.49 -9.00
C LYS A 79 32.12 17.97 -9.66
N GLU A 80 31.98 17.17 -10.72
CA GLU A 80 33.12 16.69 -11.50
C GLU A 80 33.98 17.84 -12.02
N GLN A 81 35.29 17.74 -11.84
CA GLN A 81 36.25 18.72 -12.39
C GLN A 81 37.21 18.05 -13.35
N LYS A 82 37.44 18.68 -14.50
CA LYS A 82 38.39 18.25 -15.52
C LYS A 82 39.55 19.24 -15.60
N ILE A 83 40.75 18.75 -15.33
CA ILE A 83 41.95 19.61 -15.27
C ILE A 83 43.04 19.03 -16.17
N ARG A 84 43.52 19.82 -17.09
CA ARG A 84 44.65 19.45 -17.98
C ARG A 84 45.95 19.45 -17.20
N VAL A 85 46.74 18.39 -17.32
CA VAL A 85 47.99 18.18 -16.57
C VAL A 85 49.06 19.20 -16.96
N GLY A 86 49.39 19.31 -18.26
CA GLY A 86 50.46 20.18 -18.75
C GLY A 86 51.81 19.82 -18.14
N THR A 87 52.54 20.81 -17.64
CA THR A 87 53.84 20.66 -16.97
C THR A 87 53.74 20.54 -15.45
N LYS A 88 52.53 20.46 -14.90
CA LYS A 88 52.29 20.44 -13.45
C LYS A 88 52.58 19.07 -12.84
N THR A 89 53.48 18.98 -11.90
CA THR A 89 53.78 17.77 -11.10
C THR A 89 53.00 17.74 -9.78
N VAL A 90 52.49 18.91 -9.32
CA VAL A 90 51.61 19.03 -8.15
C VAL A 90 50.32 19.71 -8.59
N LEU A 91 49.18 19.09 -8.31
CA LEU A 91 47.86 19.57 -8.68
C LEU A 91 46.88 19.38 -7.49
N ASN A 92 46.71 20.46 -6.73
CA ASN A 92 45.71 20.47 -5.67
C ASN A 92 44.38 20.91 -6.24
N VAL A 93 43.29 20.23 -5.84
CA VAL A 93 41.95 20.44 -6.36
C VAL A 93 40.97 20.67 -5.23
N ASP A 94 40.30 21.81 -5.28
CA ASP A 94 39.23 22.15 -4.36
C ASP A 94 37.90 21.79 -5.02
N MET A 95 37.23 20.75 -4.51
CA MET A 95 35.99 20.26 -5.08
C MET A 95 34.80 21.02 -4.47
N VAL A 96 33.93 21.46 -5.35
CA VAL A 96 32.70 22.15 -4.95
C VAL A 96 31.60 21.10 -4.74
N GLU A 97 30.96 21.14 -3.57
CA GLU A 97 29.81 20.29 -3.31
C GLU A 97 28.73 20.52 -4.38
N GLU A 98 28.22 19.44 -4.92
CA GLU A 98 27.06 19.44 -5.78
C GLU A 98 25.79 19.36 -4.94
N SER A 99 24.86 20.33 -5.08
CA SER A 99 23.55 20.22 -4.45
C SER A 99 22.80 19.04 -5.07
N LYS A 100 22.81 17.91 -4.40
CA LYS A 100 22.33 16.59 -4.87
C LYS A 100 20.92 16.57 -5.46
N MET A 101 20.08 17.58 -5.19
CA MET A 101 18.70 17.60 -5.66
C MET A 101 18.50 18.13 -7.08
N LEU A 102 19.43 18.90 -7.64
CA LEU A 102 19.25 19.53 -8.96
C LEU A 102 19.55 18.60 -10.14
N ASP A 103 20.42 17.62 -9.97
CA ASP A 103 20.78 16.65 -11.01
C ASP A 103 20.23 15.24 -10.78
N GLU A 104 19.35 15.04 -9.78
CA GLU A 104 18.68 13.77 -9.57
C GLU A 104 17.87 13.38 -10.81
N LEU A 105 18.20 12.24 -11.38
CA LEU A 105 17.48 11.68 -12.52
C LEU A 105 16.25 10.92 -12.01
N VAL A 106 15.09 11.29 -12.50
CA VAL A 106 13.82 10.61 -12.23
C VAL A 106 13.26 10.01 -13.51
N VAL A 107 12.66 8.85 -13.40
CA VAL A 107 11.97 8.22 -14.52
C VAL A 107 10.57 8.81 -14.59
N VAL A 108 10.23 9.44 -15.70
CA VAL A 108 8.91 10.03 -15.92
C VAL A 108 8.37 9.54 -17.28
N GLY A 109 7.43 8.64 -17.20
CA GLY A 109 6.86 8.01 -18.38
C GLY A 109 7.91 7.23 -19.18
N TYR A 110 8.01 7.53 -20.46
CA TYR A 110 8.90 6.85 -21.39
C TYR A 110 10.33 7.46 -21.46
N GLY A 111 10.76 8.19 -20.43
CA GLY A 111 12.09 8.82 -20.43
C GLY A 111 12.62 9.11 -19.04
N VAL A 112 13.94 9.30 -18.98
CA VAL A 112 14.65 9.76 -17.78
C VAL A 112 14.89 11.25 -17.92
N GLN A 113 14.56 12.03 -16.89
CA GLN A 113 14.70 13.48 -16.85
C GLN A 113 15.37 13.90 -15.55
N ARG A 114 16.01 15.07 -15.54
CA ARG A 114 16.43 15.67 -14.28
C ARG A 114 15.18 16.09 -13.50
N LYS A 115 15.17 15.89 -12.21
CA LYS A 115 14.08 16.33 -11.33
C LYS A 115 13.76 17.81 -11.48
N SER A 116 14.82 18.60 -11.72
CA SER A 116 14.70 20.02 -12.02
C SER A 116 13.87 20.29 -13.28
N ASP A 117 13.93 19.42 -14.31
CA ASP A 117 13.25 19.60 -15.61
C ASP A 117 11.80 19.10 -15.59
N VAL A 118 11.38 18.42 -14.52
CA VAL A 118 10.02 17.88 -14.41
C VAL A 118 9.04 19.00 -14.07
N ALA A 119 8.03 19.18 -14.93
CA ALA A 119 6.98 20.18 -14.76
C ALA A 119 5.71 19.61 -14.08
N THR A 120 5.68 18.32 -13.78
CA THR A 120 4.54 17.58 -13.21
C THR A 120 4.80 17.16 -11.76
N SER A 121 3.75 16.71 -11.05
CA SER A 121 3.86 16.23 -9.66
C SER A 121 4.39 14.81 -9.62
N VAL A 122 5.60 14.63 -9.12
CA VAL A 122 6.27 13.33 -8.96
C VAL A 122 6.93 13.27 -7.59
N ALA A 123 6.59 12.26 -6.80
CA ALA A 123 7.31 11.92 -5.58
C ALA A 123 8.26 10.76 -5.86
N SER A 124 9.51 10.85 -5.41
CA SER A 124 10.52 9.80 -5.57
C SER A 124 10.93 9.25 -4.21
N VAL A 125 10.92 7.93 -4.07
CA VAL A 125 11.38 7.20 -2.88
C VAL A 125 12.55 6.31 -3.30
N LYS A 126 13.69 6.50 -2.64
CA LYS A 126 14.91 5.75 -2.96
C LYS A 126 14.95 4.40 -2.24
N ALA A 127 15.65 3.44 -2.84
CA ALA A 127 15.85 2.13 -2.26
C ALA A 127 16.40 2.15 -0.82
N ASP A 128 17.35 3.03 -0.53
CA ASP A 128 17.96 3.11 0.80
C ASP A 128 16.98 3.57 1.88
N GLU A 129 16.01 4.42 1.52
CA GLU A 129 14.92 4.84 2.41
C GLU A 129 13.95 3.68 2.69
N MET A 130 13.69 2.83 1.70
CA MET A 130 12.81 1.67 1.83
C MET A 130 13.43 0.59 2.71
N LYS A 131 14.73 0.34 2.62
CA LYS A 131 15.45 -0.69 3.37
C LYS A 131 15.50 -0.46 4.88
N THR A 132 15.18 0.72 5.35
CA THR A 132 15.09 1.00 6.79
C THR A 132 13.94 0.27 7.49
N PHE A 133 12.95 -0.20 6.71
CA PHE A 133 11.81 -0.98 7.21
C PHE A 133 11.88 -2.41 6.65
N PRO A 134 12.36 -3.39 7.42
CA PRO A 134 12.42 -4.79 7.00
C PRO A 134 11.02 -5.39 6.98
N ALA A 135 10.40 -5.46 5.80
CA ALA A 135 9.10 -6.07 5.58
C ALA A 135 9.17 -7.13 4.50
N GLY A 136 8.33 -8.14 4.58
CA GLY A 136 8.15 -9.13 3.53
C GLY A 136 7.51 -8.58 2.26
N ASN A 137 6.95 -7.35 2.34
CA ASN A 137 6.21 -6.70 1.27
C ASN A 137 6.72 -5.28 1.01
N VAL A 138 7.10 -5.00 -0.23
CA VAL A 138 7.64 -3.70 -0.66
C VAL A 138 6.62 -2.56 -0.53
N ALA A 139 5.32 -2.84 -0.67
CA ALA A 139 4.29 -1.82 -0.55
C ALA A 139 4.24 -1.19 0.85
N ASP A 140 4.47 -1.96 1.92
CA ASP A 140 4.53 -1.43 3.30
C ASP A 140 5.71 -0.48 3.52
N MET A 141 6.80 -0.67 2.78
CA MET A 141 7.99 0.19 2.85
C MET A 141 7.73 1.61 2.32
N LEU A 142 6.67 1.82 1.50
CA LEU A 142 6.29 3.12 0.96
C LEU A 142 5.45 3.96 1.94
N ARG A 143 4.89 3.36 3.01
CA ARG A 143 4.01 4.04 3.96
C ARG A 143 4.71 5.22 4.62
N GLY A 144 4.11 6.42 4.51
CA GLY A 144 4.65 7.67 5.06
C GLY A 144 5.87 8.24 4.32
N ARG A 145 6.35 7.61 3.22
CA ARG A 145 7.53 8.07 2.46
C ARG A 145 7.20 9.12 1.40
N ALA A 146 5.96 9.22 0.98
CA ALA A 146 5.53 10.19 -0.02
C ALA A 146 4.22 10.85 0.42
N ALA A 147 4.17 12.19 0.37
CA ALA A 147 2.96 12.94 0.66
C ALA A 147 1.87 12.64 -0.40
N GLY A 148 0.62 12.52 0.03
CA GLY A 148 -0.51 12.15 -0.82
C GLY A 148 -0.63 10.65 -1.13
N VAL A 149 0.24 9.81 -0.55
CA VAL A 149 0.21 8.35 -0.71
C VAL A 149 -0.20 7.71 0.60
N ASN A 150 -1.33 7.05 0.58
CA ASN A 150 -1.84 6.31 1.72
C ASN A 150 -1.67 4.80 1.47
N VAL A 151 -0.94 4.12 2.35
CA VAL A 151 -0.75 2.67 2.32
C VAL A 151 -1.49 2.09 3.50
N THR A 152 -2.49 1.27 3.24
CA THR A 152 -3.32 0.63 4.27
C THR A 152 -3.22 -0.89 4.14
N SER A 153 -2.94 -1.56 5.24
CA SER A 153 -3.03 -3.02 5.30
C SER A 153 -4.47 -3.43 5.57
N SER A 154 -4.94 -4.46 4.91
CA SER A 154 -6.25 -5.07 5.20
C SER A 154 -6.14 -6.15 6.29
N SER A 155 -4.92 -6.63 6.56
CA SER A 155 -4.64 -7.71 7.49
C SER A 155 -3.15 -7.69 7.88
N GLY A 156 -2.84 -8.09 9.12
CA GLY A 156 -1.47 -8.36 9.58
C GLY A 156 -0.97 -9.77 9.23
N ARG A 157 -1.77 -10.57 8.49
CA ARG A 157 -1.40 -11.94 8.08
C ARG A 157 -0.12 -11.95 7.25
N PRO A 158 0.80 -12.91 7.50
CA PRO A 158 1.97 -13.11 6.64
C PRO A 158 1.60 -13.17 5.15
N GLY A 159 2.33 -12.44 4.30
CA GLY A 159 2.08 -12.39 2.86
C GLY A 159 0.88 -11.57 2.40
N SER A 160 0.20 -10.81 3.29
CA SER A 160 -0.87 -9.89 2.90
C SER A 160 -0.35 -8.78 2.01
N THR A 161 -1.13 -8.40 0.99
CA THR A 161 -0.80 -7.29 0.08
C THR A 161 -1.51 -6.02 0.56
N PRO A 162 -0.77 -4.97 0.95
CA PRO A 162 -1.35 -3.68 1.30
C PRO A 162 -2.01 -3.01 0.11
N SER A 163 -3.04 -2.22 0.37
CA SER A 163 -3.67 -1.34 -0.61
C SER A 163 -2.97 0.02 -0.62
N ILE A 164 -2.68 0.54 -1.80
CA ILE A 164 -2.15 1.89 -2.00
C ILE A 164 -3.24 2.74 -2.63
N THR A 165 -3.50 3.91 -2.05
CA THR A 165 -4.35 4.95 -2.64
C THR A 165 -3.59 6.26 -2.74
N ILE A 166 -3.79 6.99 -3.85
CA ILE A 166 -3.10 8.25 -4.11
C ILE A 166 -4.15 9.38 -4.15
N ARG A 167 -4.03 10.33 -3.18
CA ARG A 167 -4.94 11.47 -3.04
C ARG A 167 -6.41 11.09 -2.79
N GLY A 168 -6.63 9.95 -2.12
CA GLY A 168 -7.95 9.43 -1.73
C GLY A 168 -8.74 8.79 -2.86
N SER A 169 -9.96 8.33 -2.56
CA SER A 169 -10.87 7.70 -3.52
C SER A 169 -11.56 8.75 -4.39
N ARG A 170 -11.71 8.46 -5.68
CA ARG A 170 -12.33 9.35 -6.69
C ARG A 170 -13.59 8.76 -7.28
N SER A 171 -13.64 7.45 -7.42
CA SER A 171 -14.81 6.72 -7.92
C SER A 171 -15.58 6.05 -6.81
N ILE A 172 -16.90 5.97 -6.99
CA ILE A 172 -17.83 5.30 -6.07
C ILE A 172 -17.80 3.78 -6.30
N SER A 173 -17.74 3.34 -7.55
CA SER A 173 -17.89 1.93 -7.94
C SER A 173 -16.63 1.31 -8.52
N ALA A 174 -15.68 2.12 -9.04
CA ALA A 174 -14.42 1.61 -9.59
C ALA A 174 -13.38 1.38 -8.49
N ASP A 175 -12.44 0.46 -8.75
CA ASP A 175 -11.24 0.30 -7.95
C ASP A 175 -10.41 1.60 -7.99
N ASN A 176 -10.02 2.10 -6.82
CA ASN A 176 -9.23 3.31 -6.63
C ASN A 176 -7.71 3.00 -6.47
N ALA A 177 -7.27 1.80 -6.84
CA ALA A 177 -5.87 1.40 -6.78
C ALA A 177 -5.04 2.03 -7.92
N PRO A 178 -3.78 2.43 -7.66
CA PRO A 178 -2.91 2.97 -8.69
C PRO A 178 -2.46 1.91 -9.68
N LEU A 179 -2.07 2.35 -10.88
CA LEU A 179 -1.37 1.52 -11.84
C LEU A 179 0.08 1.29 -11.39
N TYR A 180 0.51 0.03 -11.33
CA TYR A 180 1.90 -0.33 -11.09
C TYR A 180 2.62 -0.50 -12.43
N ILE A 181 3.84 0.04 -12.53
CA ILE A 181 4.72 -0.13 -13.69
C ILE A 181 6.09 -0.61 -13.18
N ILE A 182 6.53 -1.78 -13.58
CA ILE A 182 7.85 -2.31 -13.23
C ILE A 182 8.71 -2.35 -14.49
N ASP A 183 9.81 -1.60 -14.50
CA ASP A 183 10.74 -1.47 -15.65
C ASP A 183 10.04 -1.16 -16.99
N GLY A 184 9.00 -0.29 -16.95
CA GLY A 184 8.24 0.13 -18.12
C GLY A 184 7.08 -0.81 -18.50
N SER A 185 6.78 -1.84 -17.73
CA SER A 185 5.71 -2.80 -17.98
C SER A 185 4.60 -2.72 -16.93
N PRO A 186 3.31 -2.68 -17.32
CA PRO A 186 2.18 -2.73 -16.41
C PRO A 186 2.19 -4.00 -15.56
N SER A 187 1.89 -3.83 -14.28
CA SER A 187 1.99 -4.87 -13.26
C SER A 187 0.80 -4.79 -12.29
N SER A 188 0.63 -5.80 -11.47
CA SER A 188 -0.36 -5.82 -10.39
C SER A 188 0.25 -5.45 -9.04
N ALA A 189 -0.61 -5.08 -8.06
CA ALA A 189 -0.21 -4.91 -6.67
C ALA A 189 0.45 -6.17 -6.10
N THR A 190 -0.07 -7.36 -6.45
CA THR A 190 0.49 -8.65 -6.03
C THR A 190 1.92 -8.82 -6.54
N GLU A 191 2.17 -8.54 -7.82
CA GLU A 191 3.52 -8.65 -8.39
C GLU A 191 4.49 -7.64 -7.75
N PHE A 192 4.07 -6.37 -7.59
CA PHE A 192 4.85 -5.36 -6.88
C PHE A 192 5.24 -5.83 -5.47
N SER A 193 4.32 -6.48 -4.77
CA SER A 193 4.53 -7.01 -3.42
C SER A 193 5.54 -8.16 -3.35
N THR A 194 5.75 -8.90 -4.45
CA THR A 194 6.72 -10.01 -4.49
C THR A 194 8.16 -9.57 -4.77
N LEU A 195 8.39 -8.31 -5.17
CA LEU A 195 9.74 -7.80 -5.39
C LEU A 195 10.59 -7.85 -4.10
N SER A 196 11.90 -8.01 -4.25
CA SER A 196 12.85 -7.73 -3.17
C SER A 196 13.17 -6.23 -3.14
N ALA A 197 13.20 -5.62 -1.95
CA ALA A 197 13.67 -4.25 -1.79
C ALA A 197 15.12 -4.06 -2.24
N ASP A 198 15.92 -5.13 -2.20
CA ASP A 198 17.30 -5.11 -2.65
C ASP A 198 17.44 -5.02 -4.17
N ASP A 199 16.40 -5.40 -4.91
CA ASP A 199 16.35 -5.27 -6.37
C ASP A 199 15.90 -3.90 -6.88
N ILE A 200 15.29 -3.08 -6.02
CA ILE A 200 14.74 -1.78 -6.39
C ILE A 200 15.83 -0.71 -6.37
N GLU A 201 15.88 0.14 -7.38
CA GLU A 201 16.69 1.37 -7.43
C GLU A 201 15.90 2.56 -6.90
N SER A 202 14.66 2.74 -7.41
CA SER A 202 13.77 3.83 -7.01
C SER A 202 12.29 3.48 -7.29
N VAL A 203 11.41 4.17 -6.57
CA VAL A 203 9.98 4.16 -6.82
C VAL A 203 9.53 5.61 -7.02
N GLU A 204 9.02 5.93 -8.20
CA GLU A 204 8.43 7.22 -8.53
C GLU A 204 6.90 7.12 -8.49
N ILE A 205 6.25 8.08 -7.84
CA ILE A 205 4.79 8.11 -7.70
C ILE A 205 4.26 9.32 -8.45
N LEU A 206 3.47 9.07 -9.51
CA LEU A 206 2.88 10.08 -10.36
C LEU A 206 1.49 10.42 -9.81
N LYS A 207 1.32 11.67 -9.35
CA LYS A 207 0.13 12.08 -8.59
C LYS A 207 -0.84 12.98 -9.36
N ASP A 208 -0.38 13.66 -10.43
CA ASP A 208 -1.21 14.57 -11.21
C ASP A 208 -1.58 14.02 -12.58
N ALA A 209 -2.69 14.53 -13.15
CA ALA A 209 -3.20 14.04 -14.43
C ALA A 209 -2.23 14.25 -15.60
N ALA A 210 -1.35 15.27 -15.55
CA ALA A 210 -0.39 15.52 -16.63
C ALA A 210 0.76 14.49 -16.65
N SER A 211 1.15 13.95 -15.50
CA SER A 211 2.09 12.82 -15.42
C SER A 211 1.40 11.47 -15.70
N GLN A 212 0.17 11.30 -15.25
CA GLN A 212 -0.65 10.11 -15.43
C GLN A 212 -1.09 9.90 -16.88
N ALA A 213 -1.36 10.98 -17.62
CA ALA A 213 -1.80 10.94 -19.02
C ALA A 213 -0.84 10.17 -19.95
N ILE A 214 0.43 10.05 -19.56
CA ILE A 214 1.42 9.26 -20.29
C ILE A 214 1.03 7.77 -20.31
N TYR A 215 0.44 7.27 -19.22
CA TYR A 215 -0.01 5.88 -19.06
C TYR A 215 -1.50 5.68 -19.34
N GLY A 216 -2.25 6.78 -19.58
CA GLY A 216 -3.62 6.80 -20.08
C GLY A 216 -4.67 6.29 -19.12
N ALA A 217 -5.67 5.64 -19.68
CA ALA A 217 -6.92 5.25 -19.02
C ALA A 217 -6.79 4.22 -17.87
N ARG A 218 -5.60 3.72 -17.58
CA ARG A 218 -5.32 2.85 -16.44
C ARG A 218 -4.75 3.62 -15.26
N ALA A 219 -4.41 4.90 -15.44
CA ALA A 219 -3.65 5.70 -14.51
C ALA A 219 -4.49 6.76 -13.78
N SER A 220 -5.83 6.68 -13.83
CA SER A 220 -6.74 7.63 -13.19
C SER A 220 -6.44 7.84 -11.71
N ASP A 221 -6.07 6.78 -11.00
CA ASP A 221 -5.87 6.76 -9.56
C ASP A 221 -4.39 6.85 -9.16
N GLY A 222 -3.55 7.28 -10.11
CA GLY A 222 -2.11 7.42 -9.91
C GLY A 222 -1.29 6.31 -10.55
N VAL A 223 0.04 6.49 -10.54
CA VAL A 223 0.98 5.48 -11.03
C VAL A 223 2.10 5.29 -10.01
N VAL A 224 2.41 4.06 -9.69
CA VAL A 224 3.59 3.62 -8.93
C VAL A 224 4.58 3.04 -9.94
N LEU A 225 5.60 3.80 -10.26
CA LEU A 225 6.62 3.45 -11.25
C LEU A 225 7.87 2.93 -10.53
N VAL A 226 8.19 1.67 -10.74
CA VAL A 226 9.31 0.97 -10.10
C VAL A 226 10.44 0.79 -11.11
N THR A 227 11.60 1.30 -10.75
CA THR A 227 12.84 1.07 -11.50
C THR A 227 13.71 0.09 -10.71
N THR A 228 14.13 -0.97 -11.37
CA THR A 228 14.98 -1.96 -10.74
C THR A 228 16.46 -1.74 -11.06
N LYS A 229 17.31 -2.23 -10.19
CA LYS A 229 18.75 -2.09 -10.29
C LYS A 229 19.29 -2.80 -11.53
N ARG A 230 20.15 -2.11 -12.28
CA ARG A 230 20.79 -2.61 -13.48
C ARG A 230 22.28 -2.87 -13.28
N GLY A 231 22.87 -3.66 -14.16
CA GLY A 231 24.32 -3.87 -14.22
C GLY A 231 25.06 -2.55 -14.53
N LYS A 232 26.26 -2.43 -13.99
CA LYS A 232 27.18 -1.31 -14.28
C LYS A 232 28.44 -1.85 -14.92
N ALA A 233 29.05 -1.08 -15.84
CA ALA A 233 30.37 -1.42 -16.35
C ALA A 233 31.42 -1.29 -15.22
N GLY A 234 32.27 -2.31 -15.06
CA GLY A 234 33.28 -2.37 -14.01
C GLY A 234 33.41 -3.74 -13.38
N LYS A 235 34.04 -3.79 -12.22
CA LYS A 235 34.22 -5.03 -11.45
C LYS A 235 32.87 -5.61 -11.04
N VAL A 236 32.80 -6.91 -10.97
CA VAL A 236 31.66 -7.64 -10.43
C VAL A 236 31.57 -7.38 -8.93
N GLU A 237 30.44 -6.92 -8.47
CA GLU A 237 30.09 -6.73 -7.07
C GLU A 237 29.06 -7.79 -6.66
N VAL A 238 29.36 -8.51 -5.59
CA VAL A 238 28.42 -9.46 -4.98
C VAL A 238 27.96 -8.87 -3.66
N SER A 239 26.66 -8.80 -3.44
CA SER A 239 26.07 -8.29 -2.20
C SER A 239 25.18 -9.36 -1.57
N TYR A 240 25.26 -9.46 -0.25
CA TYR A 240 24.37 -10.26 0.58
C TYR A 240 23.69 -9.39 1.63
N ASN A 241 22.37 -9.51 1.74
CA ASN A 241 21.56 -8.92 2.79
C ASN A 241 20.74 -10.01 3.48
N GLY A 242 21.07 -10.31 4.72
CA GLY A 242 20.36 -11.29 5.53
C GLY A 242 19.87 -10.72 6.83
N TYR A 243 18.66 -11.15 7.27
CA TYR A 243 18.16 -10.81 8.59
C TYR A 243 17.29 -11.91 9.20
N LEU A 244 17.27 -11.92 10.54
CA LEU A 244 16.38 -12.73 11.36
C LEU A 244 15.51 -11.79 12.19
N GLY A 245 14.21 -12.07 12.23
CA GLY A 245 13.23 -11.30 12.99
C GLY A 245 12.40 -12.16 13.93
N ILE A 246 11.99 -11.58 15.04
CA ILE A 246 11.02 -12.14 15.97
C ILE A 246 9.83 -11.19 15.97
N GLN A 247 8.61 -11.73 15.86
CA GLN A 247 7.38 -10.98 15.87
C GLN A 247 6.46 -11.47 17.00
N SER A 248 5.75 -10.52 17.61
CA SER A 248 4.77 -10.74 18.66
C SER A 248 3.60 -9.78 18.49
N LEU A 249 2.50 -10.01 19.18
CA LEU A 249 1.42 -9.02 19.26
C LEU A 249 2.00 -7.68 19.77
N TRP A 250 1.59 -6.57 19.13
CA TRP A 250 2.01 -5.25 19.60
C TRP A 250 1.22 -4.80 20.82
N ARG A 251 0.00 -5.31 21.02
CA ARG A 251 -0.94 -5.00 22.09
C ARG A 251 -1.80 -6.22 22.39
N ASN A 252 -1.99 -6.52 23.66
CA ASN A 252 -2.97 -7.48 24.13
C ASN A 252 -4.34 -6.81 24.26
N PHE A 253 -5.40 -7.57 24.13
CA PHE A 253 -6.76 -7.10 24.38
C PHE A 253 -7.00 -7.00 25.90
N ASP A 254 -7.86 -6.05 26.27
CA ASP A 254 -8.35 -5.92 27.65
C ASP A 254 -9.65 -6.74 27.76
N PHE A 255 -9.50 -8.02 28.10
CA PHE A 255 -10.63 -8.93 28.37
C PHE A 255 -11.09 -8.81 29.83
N TYR A 256 -12.32 -9.24 30.10
CA TYR A 256 -12.76 -9.40 31.47
C TYR A 256 -11.97 -10.50 32.16
N SER A 257 -11.56 -10.25 33.43
CA SER A 257 -11.09 -11.35 34.28
C SER A 257 -12.25 -12.32 34.55
N PRO A 258 -11.99 -13.54 35.01
CA PRO A 258 -13.05 -14.47 35.39
C PRO A 258 -14.06 -13.88 36.38
N GLU A 259 -13.58 -13.10 37.35
CA GLU A 259 -14.40 -12.44 38.37
C GLU A 259 -15.23 -11.30 37.76
N GLU A 260 -14.62 -10.50 36.89
CA GLU A 260 -15.31 -9.41 36.17
C GLU A 260 -16.35 -10.00 35.19
N TYR A 261 -16.02 -11.13 34.53
CA TYR A 261 -16.97 -11.82 33.67
C TYR A 261 -18.16 -12.37 34.48
N MET A 262 -17.93 -12.97 35.63
CA MET A 262 -18.99 -13.37 36.56
C MET A 262 -19.87 -12.19 36.95
N GLN A 263 -19.25 -11.04 37.27
CA GLN A 263 -20.00 -9.83 37.63
C GLN A 263 -20.84 -9.32 36.44
N LEU A 264 -20.28 -9.29 35.23
CA LEU A 264 -21.00 -8.92 34.01
C LEU A 264 -22.26 -9.78 33.83
N ARG A 265 -22.15 -11.10 34.02
CA ARG A 265 -23.29 -12.00 33.90
C ARG A 265 -24.33 -11.78 34.97
N ARG A 266 -23.92 -11.53 36.22
CA ARG A 266 -24.82 -11.15 37.31
C ARG A 266 -25.57 -9.86 37.01
N GLU A 267 -24.88 -8.81 36.52
CA GLU A 267 -25.50 -7.52 36.14
C GLU A 267 -26.54 -7.70 35.03
N ALA A 268 -26.21 -8.48 34.01
CA ALA A 268 -27.13 -8.77 32.91
C ALA A 268 -28.39 -9.52 33.39
N LYS A 269 -28.22 -10.52 34.24
CA LYS A 269 -29.36 -11.30 34.84
C LYS A 269 -30.18 -10.44 35.80
N ALA A 270 -29.54 -9.62 36.61
CA ALA A 270 -30.23 -8.73 37.55
C ALA A 270 -31.10 -7.72 36.78
N HIS A 271 -30.55 -7.16 35.68
CA HIS A 271 -31.31 -6.27 34.80
C HIS A 271 -32.60 -6.95 34.29
N ASP A 272 -32.46 -8.12 33.68
CA ASP A 272 -33.60 -8.82 33.10
C ASP A 272 -34.70 -9.23 34.13
N LYS A 273 -34.30 -9.38 35.40
CA LYS A 273 -35.18 -9.67 36.53
C LYS A 273 -35.71 -8.43 37.28
N GLY A 274 -35.28 -7.23 36.86
CA GLY A 274 -35.60 -5.98 37.59
C GLY A 274 -34.95 -5.88 38.97
N ILE A 275 -33.87 -6.63 39.23
CA ILE A 275 -33.13 -6.64 40.48
C ILE A 275 -32.06 -5.50 40.42
N VAL A 276 -31.96 -4.70 41.45
CA VAL A 276 -30.99 -3.58 41.48
C VAL A 276 -29.63 -4.02 41.89
N ASP A 277 -29.49 -4.91 42.86
CA ASP A 277 -28.21 -5.41 43.36
C ASP A 277 -27.86 -6.76 42.74
N ALA A 278 -26.96 -6.74 41.76
CA ALA A 278 -26.51 -7.96 41.05
C ALA A 278 -25.91 -9.06 41.97
N ARG A 279 -25.52 -8.72 43.22
CA ARG A 279 -25.01 -9.68 44.17
C ARG A 279 -26.09 -10.65 44.69
N GLU A 280 -27.35 -10.31 44.50
CA GLU A 280 -28.51 -11.20 44.78
C GLU A 280 -28.63 -12.35 43.80
N ILE A 281 -28.00 -12.24 42.60
CA ILE A 281 -27.95 -13.30 41.59
C ILE A 281 -26.94 -14.38 42.02
N SER A 282 -27.39 -15.61 42.24
CA SER A 282 -26.51 -16.73 42.57
C SER A 282 -25.54 -17.10 41.43
N ILE A 283 -24.48 -17.82 41.75
CA ILE A 283 -23.50 -18.32 40.77
C ILE A 283 -24.22 -19.22 39.74
N ALA A 284 -25.11 -20.10 40.18
CA ALA A 284 -25.85 -21.02 39.33
C ALA A 284 -26.79 -20.26 38.34
N GLU A 285 -27.43 -19.19 38.80
CA GLU A 285 -28.26 -18.32 37.94
C GLU A 285 -27.44 -17.50 36.95
N ALA A 286 -26.29 -17.01 37.38
CA ALA A 286 -25.42 -16.24 36.51
C ALA A 286 -24.79 -17.08 35.40
N LEU A 287 -24.37 -18.30 35.70
CA LEU A 287 -23.63 -19.14 34.76
C LEU A 287 -24.50 -20.17 34.04
N GLU A 288 -25.66 -20.55 34.45
CA GLU A 288 -26.60 -21.50 33.78
C GLU A 288 -25.97 -22.73 33.10
N ASP A 289 -24.69 -22.71 32.72
CA ASP A 289 -23.92 -23.76 32.03
C ASP A 289 -23.10 -24.59 33.03
N GLU A 290 -23.32 -25.92 33.01
CA GLU A 290 -22.68 -26.86 33.97
C GLU A 290 -21.12 -26.89 33.83
N VAL A 291 -20.60 -26.71 32.57
CA VAL A 291 -19.14 -26.64 32.35
C VAL A 291 -18.58 -25.36 32.96
N MET A 292 -19.22 -24.22 32.73
CA MET A 292 -18.79 -22.94 33.33
C MET A 292 -18.82 -22.99 34.85
N GLN A 293 -19.85 -23.57 35.47
CA GLN A 293 -19.94 -23.75 36.92
C GLN A 293 -18.79 -24.64 37.45
N ARG A 294 -18.50 -25.75 36.77
CA ARG A 294 -17.41 -26.65 37.07
C ARG A 294 -16.02 -25.96 36.94
N VAL A 295 -15.81 -25.22 35.86
CA VAL A 295 -14.60 -24.45 35.65
C VAL A 295 -14.43 -23.35 36.71
N TRP A 296 -15.50 -22.62 37.01
CA TRP A 296 -15.49 -21.65 38.12
C TRP A 296 -15.09 -22.28 39.47
N ALA A 297 -15.68 -23.40 39.82
CA ALA A 297 -15.37 -24.11 41.06
C ALA A 297 -13.93 -24.63 41.08
N SER A 298 -13.35 -25.00 39.97
CA SER A 298 -11.98 -25.49 39.83
C SER A 298 -10.91 -24.41 39.87
N GLY A 299 -11.27 -23.15 39.55
CA GLY A 299 -10.33 -22.01 39.38
C GLY A 299 -9.39 -22.13 38.18
N LYS A 300 -9.64 -23.05 37.23
CA LYS A 300 -8.81 -23.25 36.04
C LYS A 300 -9.35 -22.44 34.86
N PHE A 301 -8.99 -21.19 34.79
CA PHE A 301 -9.47 -20.27 33.78
C PHE A 301 -8.56 -20.23 32.53
N ILE A 302 -9.15 -19.88 31.36
CA ILE A 302 -8.45 -19.85 30.11
C ILE A 302 -8.05 -18.42 29.76
N ASP A 303 -6.77 -18.23 29.44
CA ASP A 303 -6.24 -17.04 28.80
C ASP A 303 -6.18 -17.27 27.29
N TRP A 304 -7.24 -16.88 26.60
CA TRP A 304 -7.40 -17.16 25.18
C TRP A 304 -6.28 -16.55 24.31
N GLU A 305 -5.71 -15.40 24.68
CA GLU A 305 -4.60 -14.82 23.89
C GLU A 305 -3.33 -15.68 23.96
N LYS A 306 -3.03 -16.26 25.12
CA LYS A 306 -1.89 -17.17 25.24
C LYS A 306 -2.08 -18.47 24.49
N GLU A 307 -3.33 -18.96 24.41
CA GLU A 307 -3.64 -20.17 23.67
C GLU A 307 -3.62 -19.94 22.15
N MET A 308 -4.09 -18.78 21.68
CA MET A 308 -4.25 -18.47 20.26
C MET A 308 -3.02 -17.88 19.59
N PHE A 309 -2.16 -17.19 20.33
CA PHE A 309 -1.01 -16.48 19.77
C PHE A 309 0.34 -16.96 20.31
N ARG A 310 1.31 -16.90 19.44
CA ARG A 310 2.72 -17.21 19.77
C ARG A 310 3.66 -16.12 19.27
N ASN A 311 4.85 -16.07 19.85
CA ASN A 311 5.96 -15.38 19.20
C ASN A 311 6.40 -16.19 17.98
N ALA A 312 6.54 -15.53 16.84
CA ALA A 312 6.85 -16.17 15.59
C ALA A 312 8.14 -15.62 14.98
N ILE A 313 8.84 -16.46 14.23
CA ILE A 313 10.13 -16.13 13.63
C ILE A 313 9.95 -15.90 12.14
N TYR A 314 10.75 -14.99 11.58
CA TYR A 314 10.89 -14.84 10.13
C TYR A 314 12.33 -14.50 9.78
N HIS A 315 12.73 -14.87 8.57
CA HIS A 315 14.06 -14.56 8.06
C HIS A 315 14.05 -14.27 6.57
N ASN A 316 15.07 -13.54 6.14
CA ASN A 316 15.26 -13.15 4.75
C ASN A 316 16.72 -13.34 4.34
N HIS A 317 16.93 -13.84 3.14
CA HIS A 317 18.23 -13.98 2.52
C HIS A 317 18.17 -13.44 1.09
N ASP A 318 18.92 -12.38 0.82
CA ASP A 318 19.01 -11.76 -0.50
C ASP A 318 20.47 -11.77 -0.97
N VAL A 319 20.70 -12.31 -2.15
CA VAL A 319 22.00 -12.32 -2.82
C VAL A 319 21.85 -11.62 -4.15
N SER A 320 22.72 -10.63 -4.42
CA SER A 320 22.73 -9.97 -5.73
C SER A 320 24.14 -9.89 -6.30
N VAL A 321 24.25 -10.01 -7.61
CA VAL A 321 25.50 -9.92 -8.39
C VAL A 321 25.32 -8.89 -9.48
N ARG A 322 26.22 -7.91 -9.57
CA ARG A 322 26.19 -6.84 -10.57
C ARG A 322 27.57 -6.61 -11.16
N GLY A 323 27.62 -6.36 -12.45
CA GLY A 323 28.87 -6.07 -13.11
C GLY A 323 28.72 -6.04 -14.62
N GLY A 324 29.84 -6.02 -15.31
CA GLY A 324 29.87 -6.11 -16.76
C GLY A 324 30.94 -5.27 -17.41
N THR A 325 30.84 -5.20 -18.72
CA THR A 325 31.67 -4.36 -19.57
C THR A 325 30.85 -3.20 -20.15
N GLU A 326 31.45 -2.34 -20.92
CA GLU A 326 30.71 -1.31 -21.67
C GLU A 326 29.66 -1.90 -22.61
N LYS A 327 29.91 -3.12 -23.13
CA LYS A 327 29.02 -3.77 -24.09
C LYS A 327 27.98 -4.68 -23.46
N ILE A 328 28.26 -5.30 -22.32
CA ILE A 328 27.37 -6.26 -21.65
C ILE A 328 27.34 -5.92 -20.17
N LYS A 329 26.16 -5.62 -19.66
CA LYS A 329 25.92 -5.34 -18.24
C LYS A 329 24.94 -6.36 -17.70
N VAL A 330 25.20 -6.87 -16.51
CA VAL A 330 24.43 -7.93 -15.87
C VAL A 330 24.08 -7.51 -14.45
N SER A 331 22.82 -7.70 -14.06
CA SER A 331 22.35 -7.69 -12.66
C SER A 331 21.51 -8.93 -12.44
N ALA A 332 21.89 -9.76 -11.47
CA ALA A 332 21.13 -10.93 -11.06
C ALA A 332 20.89 -10.88 -9.56
N GLY A 333 19.72 -11.31 -9.12
CA GLY A 333 19.32 -11.37 -7.71
C GLY A 333 18.56 -12.65 -7.41
N ALA A 334 18.70 -13.15 -6.19
CA ALA A 334 17.92 -14.25 -5.62
C ALA A 334 17.53 -13.91 -4.20
N ASN A 335 16.24 -14.05 -3.87
CA ASN A 335 15.71 -13.77 -2.55
C ASN A 335 14.93 -14.97 -2.04
N TYR A 336 15.13 -15.33 -0.79
CA TYR A 336 14.31 -16.27 -0.03
C TYR A 336 13.82 -15.60 1.25
N PHE A 337 12.52 -15.65 1.48
CA PHE A 337 11.85 -15.10 2.66
C PHE A 337 10.89 -16.13 3.23
N ASP A 338 10.97 -16.38 4.54
CA ASP A 338 10.08 -17.26 5.28
C ASP A 338 9.56 -16.54 6.52
N GLN A 339 8.26 -16.57 6.74
CA GLN A 339 7.59 -15.93 7.88
C GLN A 339 6.55 -16.87 8.47
N GLN A 340 6.76 -17.30 9.70
CA GLN A 340 5.76 -17.97 10.51
C GLN A 340 4.69 -16.97 10.96
N GLY A 341 3.45 -17.42 11.07
CA GLY A 341 2.37 -16.59 11.64
C GLY A 341 2.34 -16.62 13.14
N MET A 342 1.77 -15.57 13.73
CA MET A 342 1.57 -15.44 15.18
C MET A 342 0.39 -16.28 15.68
N VAL A 343 -0.62 -16.54 14.86
CA VAL A 343 -1.71 -17.46 15.20
C VAL A 343 -1.15 -18.87 15.19
N VAL A 344 -1.39 -19.64 16.26
CA VAL A 344 -0.77 -20.97 16.50
C VAL A 344 -1.15 -22.01 15.44
N THR A 345 -2.24 -21.78 14.71
CA THR A 345 -2.81 -22.72 13.73
C THR A 345 -2.78 -22.13 12.33
N GLY A 346 -2.14 -22.83 11.40
CA GLY A 346 -2.32 -22.64 9.95
C GLY A 346 -1.98 -21.26 9.39
N SER A 347 -0.95 -20.57 9.89
CA SER A 347 -0.54 -19.30 9.32
C SER A 347 0.96 -19.25 9.02
N GLY A 348 1.30 -18.88 7.79
CA GLY A 348 2.69 -18.79 7.33
C GLY A 348 2.79 -18.19 5.92
N TYR A 349 3.99 -17.78 5.53
CA TYR A 349 4.26 -17.27 4.19
C TYR A 349 5.70 -17.52 3.78
N GLN A 350 5.89 -18.14 2.63
CA GLN A 350 7.18 -18.37 2.02
C GLN A 350 7.23 -17.71 0.65
N LYS A 351 8.37 -17.12 0.32
CA LYS A 351 8.63 -16.51 -0.98
C LYS A 351 10.02 -16.86 -1.45
N PHE A 352 10.12 -17.34 -2.68
CA PHE A 352 11.37 -17.44 -3.41
C PHE A 352 11.27 -16.60 -4.67
N SER A 353 12.25 -15.74 -4.93
CA SER A 353 12.27 -14.94 -6.17
C SER A 353 13.66 -14.89 -6.81
N LEU A 354 13.66 -14.86 -8.14
CA LEU A 354 14.82 -14.69 -8.99
C LEU A 354 14.62 -13.49 -9.91
N ARG A 355 15.69 -12.74 -10.15
CA ARG A 355 15.69 -11.63 -11.08
C ARG A 355 16.96 -11.66 -11.92
N LEU A 356 16.81 -11.33 -13.22
CA LEU A 356 17.91 -11.21 -14.17
C LEU A 356 17.66 -10.00 -15.09
N ASN A 357 18.58 -9.04 -15.08
CA ASN A 357 18.60 -7.92 -16.00
C ASN A 357 19.89 -7.98 -16.83
N LEU A 358 19.74 -8.00 -18.13
CA LEU A 358 20.81 -8.05 -19.12
C LEU A 358 20.67 -6.86 -20.06
N ASP A 359 21.71 -6.05 -20.19
CA ASP A 359 21.77 -4.95 -21.16
C ASP A 359 22.93 -5.20 -22.12
N PHE A 360 22.65 -5.11 -23.43
CA PHE A 360 23.62 -5.34 -24.52
C PHE A 360 23.73 -4.08 -25.37
N GLU A 361 24.94 -3.59 -25.56
CA GLU A 361 25.27 -2.53 -26.51
C GLU A 361 25.97 -3.15 -27.72
N ILE A 362 25.20 -3.48 -28.78
CA ILE A 362 25.73 -4.10 -29.99
C ILE A 362 26.56 -3.10 -30.78
N SER A 363 26.07 -1.87 -30.88
CA SER A 363 26.72 -0.78 -31.57
C SER A 363 26.26 0.57 -30.99
N LYS A 364 26.87 1.66 -31.42
CA LYS A 364 26.42 3.02 -31.03
C LYS A 364 24.99 3.33 -31.45
N TRP A 365 24.38 2.53 -32.30
CA TRP A 365 23.03 2.74 -32.86
C TRP A 365 22.01 1.77 -32.30
N ILE A 366 22.44 0.58 -31.85
CA ILE A 366 21.54 -0.51 -31.42
C ILE A 366 21.98 -1.02 -30.06
N SER A 367 21.07 -0.95 -29.11
CA SER A 367 21.13 -1.66 -27.85
C SER A 367 19.84 -2.41 -27.58
N PHE A 368 19.91 -3.50 -26.83
CA PHE A 368 18.73 -4.20 -26.36
C PHE A 368 18.95 -4.69 -24.93
N GLY A 369 17.87 -4.98 -24.24
CA GLY A 369 17.91 -5.55 -22.93
C GLY A 369 16.78 -6.51 -22.65
N ILE A 370 17.02 -7.38 -21.68
CA ILE A 370 16.09 -8.37 -21.18
C ILE A 370 15.99 -8.19 -19.67
N ASN A 371 14.77 -8.02 -19.17
CA ASN A 371 14.48 -8.05 -17.73
C ASN A 371 13.56 -9.24 -17.47
N SER A 372 14.01 -10.17 -16.65
CA SER A 372 13.26 -11.35 -16.27
C SER A 372 13.09 -11.41 -14.77
N SER A 373 11.90 -11.77 -14.30
CA SER A 373 11.63 -12.06 -12.90
C SER A 373 10.79 -13.32 -12.77
N TYR A 374 11.09 -14.10 -11.75
CA TYR A 374 10.30 -15.24 -11.30
C TYR A 374 10.06 -15.09 -9.80
N ALA A 375 8.83 -15.36 -9.34
CA ALA A 375 8.52 -15.42 -7.92
C ALA A 375 7.52 -16.55 -7.65
N MET A 376 7.88 -17.42 -6.74
CA MET A 376 7.01 -18.44 -6.16
C MET A 376 6.66 -18.03 -4.74
N THR A 377 5.36 -18.10 -4.41
CA THR A 377 4.88 -17.81 -3.07
C THR A 377 3.94 -18.91 -2.58
N LYS A 378 4.05 -19.23 -1.31
CA LYS A 378 3.18 -20.17 -0.61
C LYS A 378 2.67 -19.49 0.66
N GLN A 379 1.36 -19.47 0.86
CA GLN A 379 0.72 -18.85 2.01
C GLN A 379 -0.24 -19.85 2.67
N ASP A 380 0.09 -20.26 3.88
CA ASP A 380 -0.83 -21.00 4.73
C ASP A 380 -1.78 -20.01 5.40
N ARG A 381 -3.07 -20.34 5.48
CA ARG A 381 -4.10 -19.48 6.05
C ARG A 381 -4.86 -20.21 7.13
N GLU A 382 -5.01 -19.54 8.26
CA GLU A 382 -5.85 -19.98 9.36
C GLU A 382 -7.35 -20.03 8.97
N ASP A 383 -8.15 -20.75 9.76
CA ASP A 383 -9.62 -20.67 9.67
C ASP A 383 -10.09 -19.22 9.79
N GLY A 384 -11.01 -18.79 8.92
CA GLY A 384 -11.56 -17.44 8.93
C GLY A 384 -12.28 -17.05 10.22
N ASN A 385 -12.60 -18.03 11.07
CA ASN A 385 -13.24 -17.84 12.38
C ASN A 385 -12.23 -17.82 13.55
N PHE A 386 -10.94 -17.57 13.32
CA PHE A 386 -9.94 -17.54 14.40
C PHE A 386 -10.28 -16.53 15.51
N ASN A 387 -11.09 -15.51 15.23
CA ASN A 387 -11.56 -14.52 16.20
C ASN A 387 -12.64 -15.02 17.17
N ASP A 388 -13.18 -16.24 16.99
CA ASP A 388 -14.22 -16.79 17.87
C ASP A 388 -13.77 -16.86 19.35
N PHE A 389 -12.45 -16.90 19.58
CA PHE A 389 -11.89 -16.84 20.94
C PHE A 389 -12.23 -15.52 21.67
N ILE A 390 -12.43 -14.41 20.94
CA ILE A 390 -12.76 -13.09 21.54
C ILE A 390 -14.13 -13.13 22.23
N THR A 391 -15.05 -13.91 21.68
CA THR A 391 -16.39 -14.11 22.24
C THR A 391 -16.47 -15.28 23.21
N SER A 392 -15.41 -16.06 23.33
CA SER A 392 -15.38 -17.24 24.19
C SER A 392 -15.18 -16.86 25.65
N SER A 393 -15.95 -17.51 26.53
CA SER A 393 -15.85 -17.31 27.98
C SER A 393 -14.48 -17.70 28.52
N PRO A 394 -13.90 -16.99 29.51
CA PRO A 394 -12.73 -17.46 30.24
C PRO A 394 -13.01 -18.70 31.09
N LEU A 395 -14.32 -19.05 31.29
CA LEU A 395 -14.80 -20.24 31.98
C LEU A 395 -15.04 -21.42 31.02
N ALA A 396 -14.11 -21.62 30.09
CA ALA A 396 -14.19 -22.64 29.05
C ALA A 396 -13.36 -23.89 29.42
N GLU A 397 -13.79 -25.06 28.94
CA GLU A 397 -13.03 -26.31 29.03
C GLU A 397 -12.49 -26.67 27.63
N ILE A 398 -11.19 -26.39 27.39
CA ILE A 398 -10.61 -26.53 26.05
C ILE A 398 -9.77 -27.79 25.86
N TYR A 399 -9.49 -28.54 26.96
CA TYR A 399 -8.76 -29.81 26.95
C TYR A 399 -9.59 -30.92 27.63
N ASP A 400 -9.54 -32.10 27.03
CA ASP A 400 -10.07 -33.33 27.68
C ASP A 400 -9.05 -33.89 28.68
N ALA A 401 -9.40 -35.05 29.28
CA ALA A 401 -8.57 -35.73 30.28
C ALA A 401 -7.23 -36.23 29.69
N ASP A 402 -7.13 -36.42 28.38
CA ASP A 402 -5.92 -36.87 27.69
C ASP A 402 -5.08 -35.68 27.18
N GLY A 403 -5.49 -34.43 27.45
CA GLY A 403 -4.81 -33.21 27.02
C GLY A 403 -5.02 -32.86 25.55
N LYS A 404 -6.02 -33.45 24.88
CA LYS A 404 -6.45 -33.09 23.53
C LYS A 404 -7.50 -31.99 23.58
N TYR A 405 -7.64 -31.23 22.51
CA TYR A 405 -8.69 -30.22 22.44
C TYR A 405 -10.08 -30.83 22.43
N THR A 406 -10.97 -30.30 23.29
CA THR A 406 -12.38 -30.63 23.28
C THR A 406 -13.08 -30.04 22.05
N LYS A 407 -14.09 -30.70 21.51
CA LYS A 407 -14.89 -30.18 20.39
C LYS A 407 -15.71 -28.95 20.81
N TYR A 408 -16.22 -28.92 22.00
CA TYR A 408 -17.07 -27.89 22.58
C TYR A 408 -16.41 -27.33 23.84
N ILE A 409 -16.54 -26.02 24.06
CA ILE A 409 -15.97 -25.30 25.22
C ILE A 409 -16.94 -25.22 26.41
N ASN A 410 -18.23 -25.52 26.17
CA ASN A 410 -19.32 -25.50 27.17
C ASN A 410 -20.44 -26.50 26.84
N SER A 411 -21.45 -26.59 27.70
CA SER A 411 -22.61 -27.52 27.53
C SER A 411 -23.58 -27.07 26.44
N GLU A 412 -23.55 -25.81 26.05
CA GLU A 412 -24.38 -25.25 24.97
C GLU A 412 -23.91 -25.60 23.56
N GLY A 413 -22.75 -26.27 23.43
CA GLY A 413 -22.23 -26.71 22.16
C GLY A 413 -21.47 -25.65 21.42
N ASN A 414 -20.95 -24.62 22.09
CA ASN A 414 -20.05 -23.65 21.45
C ASN A 414 -18.74 -24.33 21.10
N TYR A 415 -18.31 -24.14 19.84
CA TYR A 415 -17.14 -24.82 19.32
C TYR A 415 -15.84 -24.26 19.91
N ASN A 416 -14.89 -25.16 20.20
CA ASN A 416 -13.54 -24.80 20.56
C ASN A 416 -12.79 -24.26 19.29
N PRO A 417 -12.35 -22.99 19.24
CA PRO A 417 -11.67 -22.45 18.08
C PRO A 417 -10.35 -23.16 17.77
N LEU A 418 -9.67 -23.72 18.77
CA LEU A 418 -8.43 -24.49 18.58
C LEU A 418 -8.71 -25.87 17.97
N TYR A 419 -9.79 -26.52 18.40
CA TYR A 419 -10.24 -27.78 17.81
C TYR A 419 -10.60 -27.55 16.33
N ARG A 420 -11.40 -26.54 16.03
CA ARG A 420 -11.76 -26.21 14.63
C ARG A 420 -10.55 -26.00 13.75
N ALA A 421 -9.55 -25.26 14.26
CA ALA A 421 -8.34 -24.96 13.51
C ALA A 421 -7.48 -26.20 13.23
N GLN A 422 -7.53 -27.26 14.09
CA GLN A 422 -6.83 -28.53 13.80
C GLN A 422 -7.48 -29.32 12.65
N HIS A 423 -8.77 -29.09 12.41
CA HIS A 423 -9.59 -29.80 11.42
C HIS A 423 -9.83 -28.98 10.14
N TYR A 424 -9.00 -27.93 9.93
CA TYR A 424 -9.03 -27.02 8.77
C TYR A 424 -7.66 -26.85 8.17
N GLY A 425 -7.57 -26.82 6.87
CA GLY A 425 -6.38 -26.44 6.14
C GLY A 425 -6.71 -25.58 4.93
N ARG A 426 -5.88 -24.56 4.68
CA ARG A 426 -5.95 -23.74 3.47
C ARG A 426 -4.57 -23.26 3.08
N GLU A 427 -4.24 -23.46 1.81
CA GLU A 427 -3.00 -23.00 1.21
C GLU A 427 -3.29 -22.23 -0.07
N VAL A 428 -2.57 -21.13 -0.27
CA VAL A 428 -2.58 -20.39 -1.52
C VAL A 428 -1.18 -20.36 -2.08
N SER A 429 -0.96 -21.06 -3.18
CA SER A 429 0.30 -21.04 -3.91
C SER A 429 0.19 -20.18 -5.17
N ARG A 430 1.29 -19.47 -5.54
CA ARG A 430 1.35 -18.68 -6.76
C ARG A 430 2.73 -18.74 -7.36
N ASP A 431 2.75 -18.98 -8.68
CA ASP A 431 3.93 -18.87 -9.53
C ASP A 431 3.75 -17.71 -10.50
N ASN A 432 4.65 -16.75 -10.44
CA ASN A 432 4.64 -15.59 -11.30
C ASN A 432 5.92 -15.55 -12.12
N TYR A 433 5.82 -15.36 -13.42
CA TYR A 433 6.99 -15.00 -14.20
C TYR A 433 6.71 -13.85 -15.15
N ARG A 434 7.70 -12.97 -15.31
CA ARG A 434 7.69 -11.88 -16.27
C ARG A 434 8.93 -11.91 -17.13
N LEU A 435 8.75 -11.63 -18.40
CA LEU A 435 9.82 -11.40 -19.35
C LEU A 435 9.55 -10.09 -20.07
N ASN A 436 10.45 -9.12 -19.91
CA ASN A 436 10.45 -7.89 -20.69
C ASN A 436 11.65 -7.90 -21.63
N PHE A 437 11.41 -7.56 -22.89
CA PHE A 437 12.43 -7.28 -23.86
C PHE A 437 12.27 -5.85 -24.34
N PHE A 438 13.38 -5.11 -24.46
CA PHE A 438 13.39 -3.82 -25.12
C PHE A 438 14.55 -3.71 -26.09
N MET A 439 14.36 -2.91 -27.16
CA MET A 439 15.38 -2.59 -28.15
C MET A 439 15.35 -1.10 -28.45
N ASP A 440 16.49 -0.45 -28.31
CA ASP A 440 16.68 0.94 -28.70
C ASP A 440 17.46 1.04 -30.00
N VAL A 441 16.94 1.82 -30.96
CA VAL A 441 17.57 2.10 -32.25
C VAL A 441 17.76 3.60 -32.41
N LYS A 442 19.01 4.05 -32.54
CA LYS A 442 19.44 5.46 -32.60
C LYS A 442 20.19 5.78 -33.91
N PRO A 443 19.50 5.80 -35.06
CA PRO A 443 20.13 5.90 -36.39
C PRO A 443 20.84 7.24 -36.64
N PHE A 444 20.39 8.33 -35.98
CA PHE A 444 21.01 9.64 -36.03
C PHE A 444 20.81 10.42 -34.73
N LYS A 445 21.61 11.47 -34.56
CA LYS A 445 21.62 12.26 -33.34
C LYS A 445 20.24 12.84 -33.01
N GLY A 446 19.77 12.59 -31.80
CA GLY A 446 18.51 13.10 -31.27
C GLY A 446 17.31 12.16 -31.51
N PHE A 447 17.39 11.20 -32.41
CA PHE A 447 16.34 10.21 -32.66
C PHE A 447 16.59 8.94 -31.86
N ASN A 448 15.54 8.43 -31.23
CA ASN A 448 15.50 7.10 -30.58
C ASN A 448 14.15 6.44 -30.88
N TYR A 449 14.21 5.26 -31.46
CA TYR A 449 13.07 4.35 -31.52
C TYR A 449 13.29 3.25 -30.49
N ARG A 450 12.28 3.02 -29.65
CA ARG A 450 12.28 1.94 -28.66
C ARG A 450 11.10 1.01 -28.92
N LEU A 451 11.39 -0.26 -29.13
CA LEU A 451 10.44 -1.34 -29.02
C LEU A 451 10.48 -1.88 -27.59
N ASN A 452 9.35 -1.96 -26.93
CA ASN A 452 9.19 -2.56 -25.61
C ASN A 452 8.14 -3.66 -25.68
N THR A 453 8.47 -4.87 -25.23
CA THR A 453 7.54 -6.00 -25.20
C THR A 453 7.60 -6.66 -23.83
N SER A 454 6.47 -7.10 -23.35
CA SER A 454 6.34 -7.75 -22.06
C SER A 454 5.37 -8.91 -22.12
N VAL A 455 5.72 -10.00 -21.46
CA VAL A 455 4.81 -11.11 -21.19
C VAL A 455 4.85 -11.39 -19.70
N TYR A 456 3.66 -11.45 -19.11
CA TYR A 456 3.44 -11.82 -17.71
C TYR A 456 2.52 -13.03 -17.65
N ASN A 457 2.88 -14.01 -16.85
CA ASN A 457 2.05 -15.18 -16.58
C ASN A 457 2.04 -15.47 -15.09
N GLN A 458 0.85 -15.68 -14.53
CA GLN A 458 0.64 -16.08 -13.15
C GLN A 458 -0.22 -17.34 -13.13
N THR A 459 0.21 -18.35 -12.39
CA THR A 459 -0.61 -19.50 -12.01
C THR A 459 -0.85 -19.39 -10.51
N SER A 460 -2.09 -19.62 -10.07
CA SER A 460 -2.45 -19.64 -8.66
C SER A 460 -3.33 -20.84 -8.37
N GLU A 461 -3.04 -21.50 -7.29
CA GLU A 461 -3.85 -22.57 -6.69
C GLU A 461 -4.25 -22.13 -5.29
N ASP A 462 -5.55 -22.19 -4.97
CA ASP A 462 -6.13 -21.90 -3.64
C ASP A 462 -6.93 -23.15 -3.23
N GLY A 463 -6.31 -23.97 -2.41
CA GLY A 463 -6.88 -25.20 -1.91
C GLY A 463 -7.28 -25.06 -0.44
N SER A 464 -8.46 -25.58 -0.07
CA SER A 464 -8.87 -25.66 1.31
C SER A 464 -9.67 -26.95 1.59
N TYR A 465 -9.58 -27.41 2.83
CA TYR A 465 -10.35 -28.57 3.29
C TYR A 465 -10.84 -28.39 4.72
N LYS A 466 -11.94 -29.07 5.03
CA LYS A 466 -12.46 -29.35 6.35
C LYS A 466 -12.57 -30.86 6.48
N ASP A 467 -11.88 -31.47 7.42
CA ASP A 467 -11.94 -32.91 7.61
C ASP A 467 -13.29 -33.36 8.17
N SER A 468 -13.51 -34.66 8.35
CA SER A 468 -14.80 -35.24 8.82
C SER A 468 -15.18 -34.80 10.24
N GLN A 469 -14.22 -34.34 11.04
CA GLN A 469 -14.43 -33.91 12.42
C GLN A 469 -14.65 -32.41 12.55
N TYR A 470 -14.50 -31.64 11.47
CA TYR A 470 -14.71 -30.20 11.48
C TYR A 470 -16.13 -29.85 11.95
N PRO A 471 -16.31 -28.98 12.95
CA PRO A 471 -17.62 -28.61 13.47
C PRO A 471 -18.49 -27.90 12.44
N GLY A 472 -19.74 -28.33 12.32
CA GLY A 472 -20.73 -27.71 11.43
C GLY A 472 -20.72 -28.19 9.98
N GLY A 473 -20.01 -29.29 9.68
CA GLY A 473 -19.99 -29.91 8.36
C GLY A 473 -18.54 -30.14 7.88
N GLY A 474 -18.08 -31.38 8.09
CA GLY A 474 -16.76 -31.84 7.66
C GLY A 474 -16.80 -32.68 6.39
N GLY A 475 -15.62 -33.17 5.98
CA GLY A 475 -15.47 -33.98 4.77
C GLY A 475 -15.64 -33.15 3.49
N THR A 476 -15.24 -31.85 3.52
CA THR A 476 -15.40 -30.97 2.38
C THR A 476 -14.02 -30.45 1.88
N ALA A 477 -13.88 -30.31 0.56
CA ALA A 477 -12.72 -29.65 -0.02
C ALA A 477 -13.11 -28.69 -1.15
N VAL A 478 -12.34 -27.64 -1.28
CA VAL A 478 -12.45 -26.66 -2.37
C VAL A 478 -11.07 -26.47 -3.00
N LEU A 479 -11.02 -26.46 -4.33
CA LEU A 479 -9.83 -26.19 -5.11
C LEU A 479 -10.18 -25.18 -6.19
N ASP A 480 -9.57 -24.01 -6.15
CA ASP A 480 -9.68 -22.99 -7.18
C ASP A 480 -8.31 -22.79 -7.87
N GLU A 481 -8.24 -23.10 -9.14
CA GLU A 481 -7.06 -22.86 -9.98
C GLU A 481 -7.32 -21.68 -10.91
N SER A 482 -6.34 -20.81 -11.05
CA SER A 482 -6.41 -19.69 -11.98
C SER A 482 -5.11 -19.46 -12.71
N ARG A 483 -5.24 -18.99 -13.97
CA ARG A 483 -4.13 -18.56 -14.78
C ARG A 483 -4.42 -17.21 -15.37
N THR A 484 -3.53 -16.25 -15.12
CA THR A 484 -3.56 -14.91 -15.72
C THR A 484 -2.41 -14.79 -16.71
N GLN A 485 -2.70 -14.29 -17.89
CA GLN A 485 -1.71 -14.05 -18.94
C GLN A 485 -1.91 -12.67 -19.55
N ASN A 486 -0.88 -11.82 -19.42
CA ASN A 486 -0.89 -10.47 -19.97
C ASN A 486 0.29 -10.30 -20.92
N TRP A 487 0.09 -9.55 -21.99
CA TRP A 487 1.19 -9.15 -22.85
C TRP A 487 1.02 -7.71 -23.34
N LEU A 488 2.15 -7.05 -23.54
CA LEU A 488 2.24 -5.66 -23.99
C LEU A 488 3.22 -5.57 -25.15
N VAL A 489 2.87 -4.76 -26.16
CA VAL A 489 3.79 -4.32 -27.22
C VAL A 489 3.68 -2.81 -27.32
N GLU A 490 4.81 -2.12 -27.21
CA GLU A 490 4.87 -0.66 -27.33
C GLU A 490 5.95 -0.24 -28.33
N ASN A 491 5.58 0.68 -29.20
CA ASN A 491 6.47 1.39 -30.12
C ASN A 491 6.60 2.83 -29.65
N ILE A 492 7.80 3.25 -29.32
CA ILE A 492 8.09 4.57 -28.73
C ILE A 492 9.10 5.27 -29.62
N VAL A 493 8.73 6.41 -30.18
CA VAL A 493 9.62 7.28 -30.96
C VAL A 493 9.89 8.53 -30.13
N THR A 494 11.14 8.84 -29.89
CA THR A 494 11.57 10.09 -29.24
C THR A 494 12.52 10.83 -30.14
N TYR A 495 12.26 12.12 -30.38
CA TYR A 495 13.11 12.99 -31.19
C TYR A 495 13.45 14.27 -30.47
N LYS A 496 14.73 14.43 -30.11
CA LYS A 496 15.30 15.69 -29.62
C LYS A 496 15.65 16.55 -30.82
N VAL A 497 14.82 17.55 -31.08
CA VAL A 497 14.96 18.42 -32.25
C VAL A 497 16.29 19.20 -32.16
N PRO A 498 17.16 19.14 -33.18
CA PRO A 498 18.46 19.79 -33.13
C PRO A 498 18.36 21.30 -33.43
N ILE A 499 17.93 22.08 -32.43
CA ILE A 499 17.82 23.54 -32.53
C ILE A 499 19.20 24.16 -32.31
N ARG A 500 19.68 25.00 -33.26
CA ARG A 500 21.00 25.64 -33.19
C ARG A 500 21.16 26.55 -31.96
N ASN A 501 20.08 27.24 -31.59
CA ASN A 501 20.07 28.09 -30.39
C ASN A 501 19.85 27.23 -29.16
N LYS A 502 20.87 26.99 -28.33
CA LYS A 502 20.84 26.20 -27.09
C LYS A 502 19.85 26.73 -26.04
N LYS A 503 19.35 27.96 -26.21
CA LYS A 503 18.28 28.51 -25.34
C LYS A 503 16.92 27.81 -25.52
N HIS A 504 16.75 27.06 -26.61
CA HIS A 504 15.54 26.34 -26.96
C HIS A 504 15.85 24.86 -27.02
N GLN A 505 15.10 24.06 -26.28
CA GLN A 505 15.16 22.59 -26.34
C GLN A 505 13.76 22.08 -26.59
N LEU A 506 13.59 21.22 -27.59
CA LEU A 506 12.31 20.58 -27.91
C LEU A 506 12.51 19.08 -28.04
N THR A 507 11.73 18.33 -27.30
CA THR A 507 11.66 16.87 -27.40
C THR A 507 10.23 16.47 -27.77
N LEU A 508 10.09 15.70 -28.85
CA LEU A 508 8.83 15.12 -29.30
C LEU A 508 8.83 13.64 -29.00
N THR A 509 7.72 13.13 -28.50
CA THR A 509 7.54 11.69 -28.22
C THR A 509 6.22 11.21 -28.81
N GLY A 510 6.26 10.14 -29.57
CA GLY A 510 5.09 9.41 -30.08
C GLY A 510 5.10 7.98 -29.51
N VAL A 511 3.94 7.49 -29.10
CA VAL A 511 3.78 6.14 -28.57
C VAL A 511 2.57 5.47 -29.22
N GLN A 512 2.75 4.21 -29.60
CA GLN A 512 1.67 3.29 -29.95
C GLN A 512 1.82 2.06 -29.07
N SER A 513 0.75 1.64 -28.40
CA SER A 513 0.76 0.43 -27.56
C SER A 513 -0.47 -0.44 -27.78
N VAL A 514 -0.27 -1.74 -27.61
CA VAL A 514 -1.31 -2.76 -27.54
C VAL A 514 -1.09 -3.56 -26.25
N ASP A 515 -2.12 -3.65 -25.46
CA ASP A 515 -2.12 -4.37 -24.17
C ASP A 515 -3.25 -5.39 -24.17
N HIS A 516 -2.94 -6.62 -23.80
CA HIS A 516 -3.89 -7.71 -23.66
C HIS A 516 -3.83 -8.28 -22.26
N ASN A 517 -4.99 -8.46 -21.65
CA ASN A 517 -5.13 -9.10 -20.34
C ASN A 517 -6.13 -10.24 -20.47
N GLY A 518 -5.72 -11.44 -20.08
CA GLY A 518 -6.56 -12.62 -20.09
C GLY A 518 -6.46 -13.41 -18.79
N SER A 519 -7.58 -13.94 -18.30
CA SER A 519 -7.60 -14.85 -17.17
C SER A 519 -8.54 -16.03 -17.43
N LYS A 520 -8.16 -17.17 -16.89
CA LYS A 520 -8.94 -18.41 -16.88
C LYS A 520 -8.91 -18.96 -15.48
N SER A 521 -10.04 -19.41 -14.99
CA SER A 521 -10.11 -20.13 -13.72
C SER A 521 -11.02 -21.34 -13.81
N ILE A 522 -10.75 -22.29 -12.95
CA ILE A 522 -11.61 -23.45 -12.73
C ILE A 522 -11.69 -23.69 -11.23
N GLY A 523 -12.88 -23.95 -10.72
CA GLY A 523 -13.13 -24.20 -9.31
C GLY A 523 -13.92 -25.48 -9.12
N TYR A 524 -13.52 -26.24 -8.11
CA TYR A 524 -14.15 -27.49 -7.68
C TYR A 524 -14.55 -27.37 -6.22
N SER A 525 -15.70 -27.95 -5.87
CA SER A 525 -16.16 -28.09 -4.49
C SER A 525 -16.77 -29.47 -4.32
N VAL A 526 -16.35 -30.18 -3.27
CA VAL A 526 -16.83 -31.51 -2.94
C VAL A 526 -17.22 -31.63 -1.49
N GLU A 527 -18.09 -32.56 -1.21
CA GLU A 527 -18.47 -33.04 0.12
C GLU A 527 -18.29 -34.57 0.20
N ASN A 528 -18.51 -35.13 1.39
CA ASN A 528 -18.36 -36.56 1.65
C ASN A 528 -16.97 -37.10 1.25
N LEU A 529 -15.92 -36.28 1.47
CA LEU A 529 -14.56 -36.69 1.16
C LEU A 529 -14.12 -37.82 2.11
N PRO A 530 -13.79 -39.01 1.61
CA PRO A 530 -13.53 -40.18 2.46
C PRO A 530 -12.16 -40.15 3.15
N VAL A 531 -11.28 -39.20 2.75
CA VAL A 531 -9.94 -39.03 3.29
C VAL A 531 -9.86 -37.71 4.03
N ASP A 532 -9.59 -37.75 5.32
CA ASP A 532 -9.44 -36.59 6.19
C ASP A 532 -8.03 -35.94 5.98
N LYS A 533 -7.73 -35.47 4.76
CA LYS A 533 -6.40 -34.93 4.52
C LYS A 533 -6.41 -33.60 3.77
N ASP A 534 -6.53 -33.58 2.48
CA ASP A 534 -6.38 -32.31 1.77
C ASP A 534 -7.16 -32.29 0.43
N TRP A 535 -7.13 -31.16 -0.23
CA TRP A 535 -7.76 -30.91 -1.53
C TRP A 535 -7.14 -31.70 -2.69
N ASN A 536 -5.95 -32.32 -2.53
CA ASN A 536 -5.35 -33.15 -3.57
C ASN A 536 -6.20 -34.40 -3.85
N PHE A 537 -7.07 -34.80 -2.90
CA PHE A 537 -7.96 -35.95 -3.04
C PHE A 537 -9.38 -35.55 -3.47
N ILE A 538 -9.59 -34.34 -3.99
CA ILE A 538 -10.91 -33.79 -4.35
C ILE A 538 -11.70 -34.69 -5.31
N SER A 539 -11.03 -35.49 -6.14
CA SER A 539 -11.68 -36.45 -7.04
C SER A 539 -12.39 -37.63 -6.35
N GLN A 540 -12.15 -37.82 -5.05
CA GLN A 540 -12.75 -38.91 -4.25
C GLN A 540 -14.03 -38.47 -3.52
N GLY A 541 -14.33 -37.16 -3.48
CA GLY A 541 -15.54 -36.62 -2.91
C GLY A 541 -16.68 -36.50 -3.91
N GLU A 542 -17.88 -36.22 -3.42
CA GLU A 542 -19.06 -35.94 -4.22
C GLU A 542 -19.10 -34.45 -4.59
N PHE A 543 -19.18 -34.10 -5.88
CA PHE A 543 -19.26 -32.72 -6.30
C PHE A 543 -20.55 -32.04 -5.83
N THR A 544 -20.45 -30.95 -5.08
CA THR A 544 -21.57 -30.12 -4.62
C THR A 544 -22.23 -29.30 -5.75
N GLY A 545 -21.63 -29.34 -6.93
CA GLY A 545 -22.11 -28.66 -8.12
C GLY A 545 -21.19 -28.92 -9.31
N LYS A 546 -21.55 -28.39 -10.49
CA LYS A 546 -20.68 -28.49 -11.66
C LYS A 546 -19.43 -27.68 -11.45
N PRO A 547 -18.25 -28.13 -11.98
CA PRO A 547 -17.02 -27.34 -11.97
C PRO A 547 -17.25 -25.95 -12.57
N ARG A 548 -16.82 -24.91 -11.85
CA ARG A 548 -17.01 -23.50 -12.26
C ARG A 548 -15.84 -23.08 -13.12
N ARG A 549 -16.04 -22.98 -14.43
CA ARG A 549 -15.03 -22.48 -15.34
C ARG A 549 -15.37 -21.07 -15.79
N GLN A 550 -14.40 -20.15 -15.67
CA GLN A 550 -14.52 -18.77 -16.11
C GLN A 550 -13.40 -18.41 -17.08
N PHE A 551 -13.72 -17.54 -18.01
CA PHE A 551 -12.79 -16.97 -18.98
C PHE A 551 -13.08 -15.49 -19.12
N ASN A 552 -12.04 -14.66 -18.92
CA ASN A 552 -12.14 -13.22 -19.04
C ASN A 552 -10.98 -12.67 -19.85
N GLU A 553 -11.26 -11.75 -20.79
CA GLU A 553 -10.22 -11.06 -21.53
C GLU A 553 -10.62 -9.61 -21.85
N ASN A 554 -9.63 -8.76 -21.98
CA ASN A 554 -9.78 -7.41 -22.50
C ASN A 554 -8.52 -6.94 -23.23
N ASN A 555 -8.74 -6.02 -24.17
CA ASN A 555 -7.69 -5.42 -24.97
C ASN A 555 -7.77 -3.90 -24.87
N LEU A 556 -6.59 -3.25 -24.84
CA LEU A 556 -6.44 -1.80 -24.89
C LEU A 556 -5.45 -1.42 -25.98
N VAL A 557 -5.86 -0.56 -26.89
CA VAL A 557 -4.99 0.02 -27.94
C VAL A 557 -4.86 1.52 -27.67
N SER A 558 -3.63 2.03 -27.71
CA SER A 558 -3.38 3.42 -27.34
C SER A 558 -2.43 4.13 -28.29
N PHE A 559 -2.68 5.42 -28.50
CA PHE A 559 -1.80 6.32 -29.24
C PHE A 559 -1.54 7.56 -28.37
N MET A 560 -0.29 8.02 -28.28
CA MET A 560 0.07 9.25 -27.56
C MET A 560 1.05 10.08 -28.37
N ALA A 561 0.86 11.40 -28.35
CA ALA A 561 1.82 12.39 -28.80
C ALA A 561 2.13 13.37 -27.66
N ARG A 562 3.40 13.66 -27.43
CA ARG A 562 3.88 14.59 -26.40
C ARG A 562 4.95 15.52 -26.94
N ALA A 563 4.87 16.79 -26.58
CA ALA A 563 5.87 17.81 -26.85
C ALA A 563 6.37 18.40 -25.51
N GLN A 564 7.67 18.35 -25.30
CA GLN A 564 8.36 18.96 -24.16
C GLN A 564 9.27 20.07 -24.65
N TYR A 565 9.02 21.29 -24.22
CA TYR A 565 9.76 22.45 -24.60
C TYR A 565 10.38 23.16 -23.40
N SER A 566 11.67 23.48 -23.50
CA SER A 566 12.39 24.28 -22.52
C SER A 566 12.93 25.54 -23.18
N LEU A 567 12.60 26.69 -22.62
CA LEU A 567 13.11 27.99 -23.03
C LEU A 567 14.05 28.53 -21.94
N LEU A 568 15.28 28.88 -22.33
CA LEU A 568 16.31 29.47 -21.48
C LEU A 568 16.66 28.62 -20.25
N ASP A 569 16.26 27.34 -20.24
CA ASP A 569 16.33 26.49 -19.06
C ASP A 569 15.53 27.01 -17.84
N ARG A 570 14.58 27.93 -18.07
CA ARG A 570 13.74 28.61 -17.06
C ARG A 570 12.28 28.28 -17.20
N TYR A 571 11.75 28.27 -18.42
CA TYR A 571 10.34 28.04 -18.71
C TYR A 571 10.19 26.67 -19.36
N LEU A 572 9.49 25.78 -18.70
CA LEU A 572 9.29 24.41 -19.12
C LEU A 572 7.82 24.21 -19.47
N LEU A 573 7.53 23.72 -20.66
CA LEU A 573 6.19 23.40 -21.12
C LEU A 573 6.14 21.93 -21.55
N ASN A 574 5.17 21.19 -21.04
CA ASN A 574 4.89 19.81 -21.43
C ASN A 574 3.41 19.73 -21.86
N VAL A 575 3.17 19.30 -23.09
CA VAL A 575 1.81 19.11 -23.63
C VAL A 575 1.74 17.70 -24.19
N ALA A 576 0.67 16.99 -23.86
CA ALA A 576 0.43 15.64 -24.36
C ALA A 576 -1.05 15.43 -24.70
N VAL A 577 -1.30 14.62 -25.69
CA VAL A 577 -2.61 14.08 -26.01
C VAL A 577 -2.49 12.56 -26.15
N ARG A 578 -3.40 11.86 -25.52
CA ARG A 578 -3.51 10.40 -25.60
C ARG A 578 -4.90 9.99 -26.04
N ARG A 579 -4.97 8.96 -26.86
CA ARG A 579 -6.22 8.35 -27.31
C ARG A 579 -6.17 6.85 -27.03
N ASP A 580 -7.10 6.37 -26.21
CA ASP A 580 -7.21 4.99 -25.77
C ASP A 580 -8.49 4.34 -26.29
N GLY A 581 -8.39 3.13 -26.81
CA GLY A 581 -9.52 2.32 -27.25
C GLY A 581 -9.58 1.00 -26.50
N SER A 582 -10.67 0.76 -25.76
CA SER A 582 -10.87 -0.43 -24.93
C SER A 582 -11.97 -1.34 -25.47
N SER A 583 -11.74 -2.64 -25.37
CA SER A 583 -12.73 -3.66 -25.72
C SER A 583 -13.91 -3.75 -24.75
N ARG A 584 -13.82 -3.14 -23.55
CA ARG A 584 -14.87 -3.16 -22.53
C ARG A 584 -16.06 -2.31 -22.88
N PHE A 585 -15.87 -1.30 -23.75
CA PHE A 585 -16.92 -0.35 -24.14
C PHE A 585 -17.65 -0.78 -25.40
N GLY A 586 -18.88 -0.33 -25.53
CA GLY A 586 -19.70 -0.49 -26.72
C GLY A 586 -19.07 0.20 -27.95
N LYS A 587 -19.55 -0.15 -29.14
CA LYS A 587 -18.94 0.24 -30.42
C LYS A 587 -18.69 1.74 -30.54
N GLU A 588 -19.64 2.56 -30.13
CA GLU A 588 -19.60 4.03 -30.30
C GLU A 588 -18.67 4.72 -29.27
N ASN A 589 -18.43 4.09 -28.12
CA ASN A 589 -17.72 4.68 -26.98
C ASN A 589 -16.36 4.03 -26.68
N LYS A 590 -15.86 3.14 -27.57
CA LYS A 590 -14.56 2.47 -27.36
C LYS A 590 -13.40 3.42 -27.16
N TRP A 591 -13.42 4.57 -27.82
CA TRP A 591 -12.32 5.50 -27.86
C TRP A 591 -12.52 6.70 -26.95
N GLY A 592 -11.59 6.92 -26.01
CA GLY A 592 -11.45 8.12 -25.21
C GLY A 592 -10.24 8.96 -25.61
N THR A 593 -10.32 10.29 -25.49
CA THR A 593 -9.21 11.22 -25.77
C THR A 593 -8.91 12.05 -24.54
N PHE A 594 -7.64 12.08 -24.12
CA PHE A 594 -7.19 12.60 -22.84
C PHE A 594 -6.05 13.60 -23.04
N PRO A 595 -6.35 14.92 -23.12
CA PRO A 595 -5.35 15.98 -23.22
C PRO A 595 -4.77 16.32 -21.84
N SER A 596 -3.50 16.79 -21.84
CA SER A 596 -2.85 17.32 -20.64
C SER A 596 -1.80 18.37 -20.98
N ALA A 597 -1.60 19.32 -20.07
CA ALA A 597 -0.58 20.33 -20.15
C ALA A 597 0.03 20.62 -18.78
N ALA A 598 1.33 20.89 -18.75
CA ALA A 598 2.03 21.33 -17.53
C ALA A 598 3.03 22.42 -17.90
N PHE A 599 3.10 23.42 -17.06
CA PHE A 599 4.05 24.53 -17.13
C PHE A 599 4.84 24.63 -15.84
N ALA A 600 6.15 24.85 -15.96
CA ALA A 600 6.98 25.14 -14.80
C ALA A 600 7.90 26.35 -15.08
N TRP A 601 8.06 27.17 -14.04
CA TRP A 601 8.92 28.34 -14.04
C TRP A 601 9.99 28.19 -12.96
N ARG A 602 11.26 28.15 -13.38
CA ARG A 602 12.42 28.17 -12.49
C ARG A 602 12.74 29.61 -12.10
N VAL A 603 12.11 30.08 -11.04
CA VAL A 603 12.19 31.46 -10.57
C VAL A 603 13.61 31.83 -10.14
N ASN A 604 14.34 30.87 -9.54
CA ASN A 604 15.73 31.06 -9.12
C ASN A 604 16.72 31.33 -10.27
N GLN A 605 16.35 31.04 -11.52
CA GLN A 605 17.17 31.34 -12.71
C GLN A 605 16.97 32.77 -13.26
N GLU A 606 16.03 33.53 -12.71
CA GLU A 606 15.73 34.88 -13.11
C GLU A 606 16.79 35.86 -12.58
N ASN A 607 17.00 36.93 -13.33
CA ASN A 607 18.05 37.90 -13.01
C ASN A 607 17.88 38.52 -11.62
N PHE A 608 16.65 38.69 -11.13
CA PHE A 608 16.35 39.25 -9.82
C PHE A 608 16.61 38.31 -8.64
N LEU A 609 16.76 36.97 -8.86
CA LEU A 609 17.09 35.98 -7.84
C LEU A 609 18.45 35.31 -8.04
N LYS A 610 19.07 35.47 -9.18
CA LYS A 610 20.31 34.77 -9.56
C LYS A 610 21.47 34.96 -8.58
N ASP A 611 21.54 36.14 -7.96
CA ASP A 611 22.60 36.50 -7.01
C ASP A 611 22.24 36.24 -5.53
N VAL A 612 21.06 35.67 -5.28
CA VAL A 612 20.60 35.32 -3.92
C VAL A 612 21.16 33.95 -3.56
N SER A 613 22.27 33.93 -2.83
CA SER A 613 23.09 32.73 -2.57
C SER A 613 22.42 31.67 -1.68
N TRP A 614 21.37 32.01 -0.93
CA TRP A 614 20.69 31.07 -0.05
C TRP A 614 19.51 30.35 -0.73
N ILE A 615 19.15 30.73 -1.97
CA ILE A 615 18.11 30.06 -2.78
C ILE A 615 18.79 29.22 -3.84
N ASP A 616 18.84 27.92 -3.66
CA ASP A 616 19.43 27.00 -4.63
C ASP A 616 18.44 26.65 -5.73
N ASN A 617 17.17 26.45 -5.34
CA ASN A 617 16.09 26.19 -6.27
C ASN A 617 14.78 26.82 -5.78
N LEU A 618 14.06 27.42 -6.72
CA LEU A 618 12.68 27.85 -6.52
C LEU A 618 11.96 27.67 -7.85
N LYS A 619 11.02 26.72 -7.88
CA LYS A 619 10.28 26.36 -9.09
C LYS A 619 8.78 26.35 -8.80
N LEU A 620 8.02 27.09 -9.59
CA LEU A 620 6.56 27.08 -9.59
C LEU A 620 6.06 26.15 -10.69
N ARG A 621 5.06 25.37 -10.40
CA ARG A 621 4.45 24.40 -11.33
C ARG A 621 2.95 24.55 -11.37
N VAL A 622 2.38 24.48 -12.57
CA VAL A 622 0.94 24.42 -12.81
C VAL A 622 0.70 23.32 -13.82
N SER A 623 -0.22 22.42 -13.53
CA SER A 623 -0.64 21.40 -14.48
C SER A 623 -2.16 21.23 -14.51
N TYR A 624 -2.66 20.88 -15.69
CA TYR A 624 -4.04 20.47 -15.90
C TYR A 624 -4.07 19.30 -16.87
N GLY A 625 -4.89 18.30 -16.56
CA GLY A 625 -5.06 17.16 -17.46
C GLY A 625 -6.33 16.38 -17.18
N ILE A 626 -6.73 15.63 -18.18
CA ILE A 626 -7.87 14.72 -18.11
C ILE A 626 -7.34 13.31 -18.30
N VAL A 627 -7.76 12.39 -17.44
CA VAL A 627 -7.47 10.95 -17.55
C VAL A 627 -8.78 10.17 -17.53
N GLY A 628 -8.83 9.08 -18.30
CA GLY A 628 -9.96 8.17 -18.32
C GLY A 628 -9.80 7.06 -17.29
N ASN A 629 -10.92 6.43 -16.90
CA ASN A 629 -10.94 5.22 -16.08
C ASN A 629 -11.87 4.19 -16.73
N GLN A 630 -11.41 2.93 -16.81
CA GLN A 630 -12.18 1.77 -17.28
C GLN A 630 -12.36 0.70 -16.20
N ASN A 631 -11.78 0.87 -15.00
CA ASN A 631 -11.72 -0.19 -13.99
C ASN A 631 -13.09 -0.50 -13.35
N GLY A 632 -14.05 0.40 -13.46
CA GLY A 632 -15.43 0.19 -12.99
C GLY A 632 -16.32 -0.62 -13.94
N ILE A 633 -15.84 -1.00 -15.13
CA ILE A 633 -16.61 -1.77 -16.12
C ILE A 633 -16.04 -3.18 -16.23
N GLY A 634 -16.91 -4.18 -16.09
CA GLY A 634 -16.58 -5.57 -16.40
C GLY A 634 -16.24 -5.79 -17.88
N ASN A 635 -15.51 -6.85 -18.19
CA ASN A 635 -15.03 -7.10 -19.56
C ASN A 635 -16.18 -7.24 -20.57
N TYR A 636 -17.38 -7.63 -20.12
CA TYR A 636 -18.53 -7.96 -20.96
C TYR A 636 -19.83 -7.21 -20.57
N THR A 637 -19.79 -6.25 -19.67
CA THR A 637 -20.96 -5.49 -19.17
C THR A 637 -21.75 -4.78 -20.29
N THR A 638 -21.11 -4.44 -21.41
CA THR A 638 -21.77 -3.83 -22.57
C THR A 638 -22.44 -4.86 -23.48
N LEU A 639 -22.34 -6.15 -23.16
CA LEU A 639 -22.96 -7.26 -23.90
C LEU A 639 -24.13 -7.84 -23.10
N GLY A 640 -25.19 -8.23 -23.80
CA GLY A 640 -26.27 -8.98 -23.16
C GLY A 640 -25.81 -10.38 -22.81
N LEU A 641 -25.68 -10.66 -21.51
CA LEU A 641 -25.30 -11.97 -21.02
C LEU A 641 -26.55 -12.81 -20.67
N ALA A 642 -26.42 -14.11 -20.77
CA ALA A 642 -27.46 -15.06 -20.37
C ALA A 642 -26.97 -15.93 -19.21
N ASP A 643 -27.83 -16.13 -18.23
CA ASP A 643 -27.63 -17.02 -17.12
C ASP A 643 -28.25 -18.38 -17.39
N ASN A 644 -27.57 -19.46 -17.01
CA ASN A 644 -28.16 -20.80 -17.01
C ASN A 644 -29.15 -20.93 -15.87
N LYS A 645 -30.38 -21.36 -16.17
CA LYS A 645 -31.39 -21.72 -15.19
C LYS A 645 -31.92 -23.09 -15.48
N GLY A 646 -31.98 -23.93 -14.47
CA GLY A 646 -32.66 -25.20 -14.54
C GLY A 646 -34.17 -25.02 -14.27
N TYR A 647 -34.98 -25.74 -15.01
CA TYR A 647 -36.43 -25.86 -14.80
C TYR A 647 -36.76 -27.33 -14.67
N GLU A 648 -37.61 -27.65 -13.72
CA GLU A 648 -38.20 -28.96 -13.60
C GLU A 648 -39.55 -28.96 -14.31
N PHE A 649 -39.68 -29.80 -15.34
CA PHE A 649 -40.95 -30.10 -16.04
C PHE A 649 -41.36 -31.50 -15.65
N GLY A 650 -42.18 -31.64 -14.58
CA GLY A 650 -42.50 -32.93 -14.00
C GLY A 650 -41.19 -33.57 -13.48
N ASP A 651 -40.90 -34.80 -13.90
CA ASP A 651 -39.72 -35.56 -13.49
C ASP A 651 -38.47 -35.27 -14.38
N THR A 652 -38.54 -34.26 -15.26
CA THR A 652 -37.47 -33.97 -16.21
C THR A 652 -36.84 -32.61 -15.93
N PHE A 653 -35.56 -32.61 -15.57
CA PHE A 653 -34.78 -31.41 -15.42
C PHE A 653 -34.30 -30.88 -16.77
N GLN A 654 -34.68 -29.67 -17.12
CA GLN A 654 -34.30 -28.99 -18.36
C GLN A 654 -33.44 -27.75 -18.04
N MET A 655 -32.29 -27.62 -18.73
CA MET A 655 -31.51 -26.42 -18.66
C MET A 655 -31.98 -25.39 -19.70
N GLY A 656 -32.38 -24.22 -19.21
CA GLY A 656 -32.71 -23.06 -20.04
C GLY A 656 -31.74 -21.91 -19.86
N TYR A 657 -31.87 -20.90 -20.70
CA TYR A 657 -31.12 -19.64 -20.58
C TYR A 657 -32.12 -18.52 -20.31
N LEU A 658 -31.84 -17.74 -19.29
CA LEU A 658 -32.53 -16.48 -18.98
C LEU A 658 -31.61 -15.32 -19.21
N PRO A 659 -32.13 -14.11 -19.50
CA PRO A 659 -31.33 -12.89 -19.40
C PRO A 659 -30.66 -12.81 -18.02
N GLY A 660 -29.41 -12.35 -17.99
CA GLY A 660 -28.72 -12.07 -16.74
C GLY A 660 -29.47 -11.05 -15.90
N LYS A 661 -29.16 -10.95 -14.62
CA LYS A 661 -29.82 -10.00 -13.72
C LYS A 661 -29.52 -8.53 -14.07
N GLU A 662 -28.37 -8.25 -14.68
CA GLU A 662 -27.92 -6.93 -15.09
C GLU A 662 -28.31 -6.67 -16.53
N LEU A 663 -29.02 -5.57 -16.76
CA LEU A 663 -29.33 -5.10 -18.14
C LEU A 663 -28.07 -4.52 -18.75
N SER A 664 -27.66 -5.04 -19.90
CA SER A 664 -26.52 -4.51 -20.65
C SER A 664 -26.74 -3.08 -21.12
N ASN A 665 -25.69 -2.25 -20.99
CA ASN A 665 -25.72 -0.88 -21.49
C ASN A 665 -24.62 -0.67 -22.56
N PRO A 666 -24.94 -0.75 -23.86
CA PRO A 666 -23.98 -0.55 -24.93
C PRO A 666 -23.48 0.90 -25.05
N ASN A 667 -24.14 1.86 -24.37
CA ASN A 667 -23.82 3.27 -24.39
C ASN A 667 -22.81 3.67 -23.28
N LEU A 668 -22.35 2.72 -22.47
CA LEU A 668 -21.34 2.98 -21.45
C LEU A 668 -20.10 3.64 -22.07
N LYS A 669 -19.62 4.70 -21.41
CA LYS A 669 -18.46 5.49 -21.80
C LYS A 669 -17.47 5.62 -20.65
N TRP A 670 -16.31 6.19 -20.96
CA TRP A 670 -15.22 6.42 -20.05
C TRP A 670 -15.61 7.34 -18.89
N GLU A 671 -15.34 6.90 -17.66
CA GLU A 671 -15.26 7.78 -16.50
C GLU A 671 -14.06 8.72 -16.70
N GLN A 672 -14.20 10.02 -16.42
CA GLN A 672 -13.18 11.03 -16.66
C GLN A 672 -12.87 11.84 -15.41
N SER A 673 -11.59 11.88 -15.04
CA SER A 673 -11.07 12.72 -13.97
C SER A 673 -10.23 13.87 -14.52
N ALA A 674 -10.68 15.12 -14.30
CA ALA A 674 -9.96 16.33 -14.63
C ALA A 674 -9.28 16.90 -13.37
N THR A 675 -7.95 17.01 -13.39
CA THR A 675 -7.17 17.50 -12.24
C THR A 675 -6.39 18.75 -12.59
N ALA A 676 -6.58 19.81 -11.79
CA ALA A 676 -5.70 20.97 -11.72
C ALA A 676 -4.76 20.82 -10.54
N ASN A 677 -3.47 21.08 -10.73
CA ASN A 677 -2.45 21.00 -9.69
C ASN A 677 -1.54 22.23 -9.72
N LEU A 678 -1.32 22.83 -8.56
CA LEU A 678 -0.37 23.93 -8.32
C LEU A 678 0.70 23.44 -7.35
N GLY A 679 1.97 23.62 -7.70
CA GLY A 679 3.09 23.16 -6.88
C GLY A 679 4.22 24.18 -6.79
N VAL A 680 4.90 24.17 -5.65
CA VAL A 680 6.12 24.91 -5.37
C VAL A 680 7.20 23.95 -4.91
N ASP A 681 8.29 23.85 -5.68
CA ASP A 681 9.49 23.12 -5.27
C ASP A 681 10.57 24.12 -4.86
N PHE A 682 11.18 23.91 -3.70
CA PHE A 682 12.24 24.80 -3.20
C PHE A 682 13.41 24.03 -2.61
N SER A 683 14.58 24.67 -2.67
CA SER A 683 15.82 24.23 -2.02
C SER A 683 16.55 25.46 -1.53
N PHE A 684 16.92 25.48 -0.26
CA PHE A 684 17.55 26.62 0.39
C PHE A 684 18.81 26.18 1.15
N PHE A 685 19.73 27.15 1.35
CA PHE A 685 20.93 27.02 2.20
C PHE A 685 21.87 25.89 1.75
N ASN A 686 22.22 25.86 0.44
CA ASN A 686 23.05 24.81 -0.18
C ASN A 686 22.45 23.40 0.00
N GLY A 687 21.15 23.28 -0.27
CA GLY A 687 20.42 22.02 -0.17
C GLY A 687 20.10 21.55 1.25
N ARG A 688 20.35 22.39 2.28
CA ARG A 688 20.05 22.01 3.66
C ARG A 688 18.56 21.92 3.96
N LEU A 689 17.73 22.72 3.30
CA LEU A 689 16.30 22.66 3.41
C LEU A 689 15.69 22.49 2.04
N ASN A 690 14.98 21.38 1.83
CA ASN A 690 14.32 21.04 0.58
C ASN A 690 12.85 20.74 0.83
N GLY A 691 11.99 21.13 -0.09
CA GLY A 691 10.58 20.82 0.09
C GLY A 691 9.76 20.99 -1.17
N THR A 692 8.55 20.47 -1.07
CA THR A 692 7.51 20.58 -2.08
C THR A 692 6.17 20.83 -1.37
N VAL A 693 5.44 21.86 -1.82
CA VAL A 693 4.05 22.12 -1.41
C VAL A 693 3.17 22.02 -2.64
N GLU A 694 2.10 21.26 -2.56
CA GLU A 694 1.16 21.05 -3.67
C GLU A 694 -0.27 21.26 -3.20
N TYR A 695 -1.07 21.93 -4.02
CA TYR A 695 -2.52 21.98 -3.93
C TYR A 695 -3.12 21.39 -5.20
N TYR A 696 -4.13 20.57 -5.05
CA TYR A 696 -4.82 19.96 -6.18
C TYR A 696 -6.33 20.04 -6.03
N ASN A 697 -7.01 20.04 -7.19
CA ASN A 697 -8.46 19.95 -7.30
C ASN A 697 -8.81 19.02 -8.48
N THR A 698 -9.57 17.99 -8.20
CA THR A 698 -9.98 16.95 -9.15
C THR A 698 -11.50 16.91 -9.24
N HIS A 699 -12.03 16.95 -10.44
CA HIS A 699 -13.44 16.73 -10.74
C HIS A 699 -13.57 15.44 -11.55
N THR A 700 -14.31 14.47 -11.04
CA THR A 700 -14.60 13.22 -11.75
C THR A 700 -16.07 13.26 -12.20
N LYS A 701 -16.29 12.96 -13.47
CA LYS A 701 -17.62 12.91 -14.10
C LYS A 701 -17.82 11.60 -14.83
N ASP A 702 -19.07 11.36 -15.20
CA ASP A 702 -19.48 10.14 -15.91
C ASP A 702 -19.11 8.88 -15.09
N LEU A 703 -19.19 8.99 -13.74
CA LEU A 703 -18.95 7.86 -12.84
C LEU A 703 -19.93 6.73 -13.14
N LEU A 704 -19.42 5.54 -13.13
CA LEU A 704 -20.20 4.33 -13.28
C LEU A 704 -20.97 4.06 -12.00
N VAL A 705 -22.30 4.07 -12.09
CA VAL A 705 -23.19 3.82 -10.97
C VAL A 705 -24.18 2.74 -11.36
N GLU A 706 -24.36 1.76 -10.48
CA GLU A 706 -25.36 0.73 -10.63
C GLU A 706 -26.74 1.31 -10.29
N ARG A 707 -27.60 1.44 -11.31
CA ARG A 707 -28.95 1.93 -11.16
C ARG A 707 -29.92 0.76 -10.98
N SER A 708 -30.71 0.79 -9.93
CA SER A 708 -31.79 -0.17 -9.74
C SER A 708 -32.89 0.02 -10.80
N LEU A 709 -33.39 -1.07 -11.33
CA LEU A 709 -34.45 -1.10 -12.31
C LEU A 709 -35.74 -1.67 -11.70
N ASN A 710 -36.86 -1.31 -12.31
CA ASN A 710 -38.13 -1.92 -11.93
C ASN A 710 -38.11 -3.42 -12.28
N ALA A 711 -38.42 -4.28 -11.32
CA ALA A 711 -38.37 -5.73 -11.47
C ALA A 711 -39.31 -6.24 -12.62
N SER A 712 -40.34 -5.48 -13.01
CA SER A 712 -41.19 -5.80 -14.14
C SER A 712 -40.47 -5.86 -15.50
N LEU A 713 -39.27 -5.29 -15.60
CA LEU A 713 -38.41 -5.35 -16.79
C LEU A 713 -37.66 -6.69 -16.91
N GLY A 714 -37.71 -7.55 -15.90
CA GLY A 714 -36.95 -8.80 -15.85
C GLY A 714 -35.47 -8.64 -15.49
N TYR A 715 -35.03 -7.42 -15.21
CA TYR A 715 -33.67 -7.07 -14.78
C TYR A 715 -33.74 -6.33 -13.44
N THR A 716 -32.71 -6.50 -12.61
CA THR A 716 -32.66 -5.82 -11.30
C THR A 716 -31.87 -4.53 -11.36
N THR A 717 -30.81 -4.50 -12.15
CA THR A 717 -29.86 -3.36 -12.21
C THR A 717 -29.36 -3.11 -13.62
N MET A 718 -28.83 -1.90 -13.84
CA MET A 718 -28.10 -1.50 -15.03
C MET A 718 -26.97 -0.57 -14.64
N LEU A 719 -25.76 -0.81 -15.14
CA LEU A 719 -24.65 0.12 -14.99
C LEU A 719 -24.80 1.33 -15.92
N ASP A 720 -24.64 2.54 -15.40
CA ASP A 720 -24.81 3.77 -16.18
C ASP A 720 -23.80 4.86 -15.77
N ASN A 721 -23.53 5.84 -16.65
CA ASN A 721 -22.57 6.94 -16.43
C ASN A 721 -23.29 8.19 -15.90
N LEU A 722 -23.61 8.23 -14.61
CA LEU A 722 -24.45 9.27 -14.00
C LEU A 722 -23.74 10.11 -12.95
N GLY A 723 -22.83 9.51 -12.19
CA GLY A 723 -22.25 10.10 -10.99
C GLY A 723 -21.23 11.22 -11.27
N LYS A 724 -21.05 12.08 -10.26
CA LYS A 724 -19.99 13.11 -10.22
C LYS A 724 -19.43 13.22 -8.80
N THR A 725 -18.10 13.31 -8.70
CA THR A 725 -17.39 13.56 -7.45
C THR A 725 -16.40 14.70 -7.60
N LYS A 726 -15.99 15.27 -6.46
CA LYS A 726 -14.95 16.28 -6.39
C LYS A 726 -13.99 15.92 -5.28
N SER A 727 -12.70 16.13 -5.49
CA SER A 727 -11.65 15.92 -4.48
C SER A 727 -10.65 17.06 -4.53
N SER A 728 -10.27 17.59 -3.36
CA SER A 728 -9.23 18.61 -3.24
C SER A 728 -8.37 18.36 -2.02
N GLY A 729 -7.10 18.77 -2.06
CA GLY A 729 -6.19 18.52 -0.96
C GLY A 729 -4.87 19.25 -1.08
N ILE A 730 -4.08 19.12 0.00
CA ILE A 730 -2.76 19.71 0.15
C ILE A 730 -1.78 18.58 0.50
N ASP A 731 -0.67 18.52 -0.24
CA ASP A 731 0.48 17.66 0.03
C ASP A 731 1.69 18.55 0.37
N LEU A 732 2.38 18.26 1.48
CA LEU A 732 3.62 18.91 1.90
C LEU A 732 4.70 17.86 2.13
N SER A 733 5.87 18.04 1.56
CA SER A 733 7.08 17.26 1.85
C SER A 733 8.22 18.20 2.18
N LEU A 734 8.86 18.01 3.32
CA LEU A 734 10.02 18.80 3.78
C LEU A 734 11.14 17.84 4.18
N ASN A 735 12.36 18.15 3.78
CA ASN A 735 13.57 17.45 4.21
C ASN A 735 14.63 18.48 4.56
N GLY A 736 15.31 18.32 5.69
CA GLY A 736 16.30 19.27 6.14
C GLY A 736 17.42 18.66 6.96
N ASP A 737 18.66 19.15 6.71
CA ASP A 737 19.83 18.83 7.52
C ASP A 737 19.93 19.83 8.67
N VAL A 738 19.52 19.41 9.88
CA VAL A 738 19.55 20.23 11.10
C VAL A 738 20.99 20.50 11.50
N ILE A 739 21.81 19.43 11.49
CA ILE A 739 23.25 19.50 11.75
C ILE A 739 23.97 18.76 10.64
N ARG A 740 25.00 19.40 10.07
CA ARG A 740 25.84 18.80 9.03
C ARG A 740 27.31 19.16 9.32
N THR A 741 28.03 18.19 9.84
CA THR A 741 29.46 18.25 10.10
C THR A 741 30.15 17.04 9.48
N LYS A 742 31.48 16.99 9.47
CA LYS A 742 32.24 15.85 8.94
C LYS A 742 31.98 14.55 9.68
N GLU A 743 31.78 14.60 10.98
CA GLU A 743 31.64 13.40 11.83
C GLU A 743 30.20 13.10 12.22
N PHE A 744 29.32 14.11 12.16
CA PHE A 744 27.95 13.99 12.61
C PHE A 744 26.98 14.70 11.66
N THR A 745 25.97 13.98 11.21
CA THR A 745 24.84 14.54 10.48
C THR A 745 23.53 14.19 11.17
N TRP A 746 22.62 15.17 11.24
CA TRP A 746 21.27 14.97 11.70
C TRP A 746 20.31 15.57 10.68
N SER A 747 19.49 14.71 10.08
CA SER A 747 18.51 15.07 9.06
C SER A 747 17.10 14.76 9.55
N LEU A 748 16.16 15.65 9.26
CA LEU A 748 14.74 15.49 9.49
C LEU A 748 14.00 15.49 8.15
N GLY A 749 13.01 14.59 8.02
CA GLY A 749 12.07 14.54 6.91
C GLY A 749 10.64 14.50 7.42
N THR A 750 9.71 15.23 6.78
CA THR A 750 8.30 15.16 7.09
C THR A 750 7.46 15.14 5.83
N ASN A 751 6.40 14.33 5.83
CA ASN A 751 5.35 14.36 4.83
C ASN A 751 4.02 14.58 5.54
N PHE A 752 3.24 15.53 5.03
CA PHE A 752 1.91 15.83 5.50
C PHE A 752 0.94 15.78 4.32
N SER A 753 -0.24 15.22 4.53
CA SER A 753 -1.29 15.16 3.51
C SER A 753 -2.66 15.28 4.14
N MET A 754 -3.50 16.13 3.53
CA MET A 754 -4.90 16.24 3.84
C MET A 754 -5.73 16.35 2.57
N TYR A 755 -6.92 15.74 2.58
CA TYR A 755 -7.83 15.85 1.46
C TYR A 755 -9.29 15.80 1.92
N LYS A 756 -10.14 16.38 1.07
CA LYS A 756 -11.60 16.28 1.17
C LYS A 756 -12.10 15.79 -0.20
N ASN A 757 -12.89 14.73 -0.20
CA ASN A 757 -13.69 14.30 -1.34
C ASN A 757 -15.17 14.50 -1.00
N GLU A 758 -16.00 14.68 -2.02
CA GLU A 758 -17.44 14.86 -1.88
C GLU A 758 -18.19 14.32 -3.09
N ILE A 759 -19.35 13.75 -2.85
CA ILE A 759 -20.30 13.34 -3.89
C ILE A 759 -21.07 14.57 -4.35
N VAL A 760 -20.95 14.89 -5.63
CA VAL A 760 -21.66 16.06 -6.22
C VAL A 760 -23.00 15.63 -6.81
N ARG A 761 -23.06 14.41 -7.36
CA ARG A 761 -24.24 13.83 -7.96
C ARG A 761 -24.07 12.30 -8.02
N ILE A 762 -25.15 11.58 -7.80
CA ILE A 762 -25.17 10.11 -7.88
C ILE A 762 -25.83 9.70 -9.20
N ASP A 763 -27.06 10.10 -9.43
CA ASP A 763 -27.86 9.82 -10.64
C ASP A 763 -28.72 11.05 -11.02
N ASP A 764 -29.72 10.85 -11.86
CA ASP A 764 -30.64 11.91 -12.31
C ASP A 764 -31.83 12.14 -11.37
N THR A 765 -31.89 11.44 -10.23
CA THR A 765 -32.94 11.61 -9.23
C THR A 765 -32.77 12.97 -8.53
N LEU A 766 -33.87 13.69 -8.41
CA LEU A 766 -33.93 14.96 -7.69
C LEU A 766 -34.73 14.82 -6.41
N ASP A 767 -34.36 15.56 -5.39
CA ASP A 767 -35.13 15.73 -4.17
C ASP A 767 -36.37 16.62 -4.40
N GLU A 768 -37.19 16.81 -3.38
CA GLU A 768 -38.38 17.68 -3.41
C GLU A 768 -38.08 19.16 -3.72
N ASN A 769 -36.81 19.59 -3.54
CA ASN A 769 -36.34 20.94 -3.86
C ASN A 769 -35.71 21.05 -5.27
N GLY A 770 -35.74 19.98 -6.07
CA GLY A 770 -35.15 19.94 -7.40
C GLY A 770 -33.63 19.85 -7.43
N LYS A 771 -32.98 19.46 -6.29
CA LYS A 771 -31.54 19.22 -6.18
C LYS A 771 -31.22 17.72 -6.33
N PRO A 772 -29.97 17.33 -6.68
CA PRO A 772 -29.56 15.94 -6.70
C PRO A 772 -29.89 15.23 -5.37
N ALA A 773 -30.57 14.07 -5.47
CA ALA A 773 -31.01 13.30 -4.33
C ALA A 773 -29.87 12.41 -3.76
N SER A 774 -29.84 12.25 -2.45
CA SER A 774 -28.95 11.30 -1.76
C SER A 774 -29.52 9.88 -1.80
N GLN A 775 -28.65 8.87 -1.87
CA GLN A 775 -29.03 7.45 -1.76
C GLN A 775 -28.54 6.92 -0.41
N VAL A 776 -29.33 7.22 0.61
CA VAL A 776 -29.01 6.97 2.02
C VAL A 776 -28.81 5.48 2.30
N ALA A 777 -29.57 4.59 1.67
CA ALA A 777 -29.48 3.14 1.84
C ALA A 777 -28.09 2.60 1.42
N GLN A 778 -27.43 3.23 0.45
CA GLN A 778 -26.08 2.90 -0.01
C GLN A 778 -25.00 3.69 0.75
N GLY A 779 -25.39 4.63 1.61
CA GLY A 779 -24.49 5.54 2.30
C GLY A 779 -23.91 6.63 1.39
N TRP A 780 -24.54 6.91 0.24
CA TRP A 780 -24.12 7.95 -0.70
C TRP A 780 -24.92 9.24 -0.48
N ILE A 781 -24.26 10.22 0.09
CA ILE A 781 -24.90 11.46 0.52
C ILE A 781 -24.27 12.62 -0.24
N ILE A 782 -25.11 13.43 -0.90
CA ILE A 782 -24.67 14.61 -1.67
C ILE A 782 -23.99 15.61 -0.74
N GLY A 783 -22.79 16.10 -1.15
CA GLY A 783 -21.98 17.05 -0.39
C GLY A 783 -21.05 16.39 0.64
N GLU A 784 -21.22 15.10 0.90
CA GLU A 784 -20.43 14.33 1.87
C GLU A 784 -19.37 13.45 1.19
N PRO A 785 -18.37 12.97 1.95
CA PRO A 785 -17.37 12.05 1.44
C PRO A 785 -17.96 10.74 0.90
N ILE A 786 -17.26 10.11 -0.06
CA ILE A 786 -17.64 8.82 -0.62
C ILE A 786 -17.74 7.74 0.47
N ASN A 787 -16.81 7.77 1.44
CA ASN A 787 -16.72 6.79 2.53
C ASN A 787 -17.23 7.39 3.83
N VAL A 788 -18.51 7.13 4.16
CA VAL A 788 -19.14 7.53 5.43
C VAL A 788 -19.83 6.34 6.10
N TYR A 789 -19.99 6.42 7.42
CA TYR A 789 -21.06 5.74 8.11
C TYR A 789 -22.26 6.65 8.13
N TYR A 790 -23.46 6.10 8.01
CA TYR A 790 -24.69 6.85 8.19
C TYR A 790 -25.37 6.30 9.44
N ASP A 791 -25.22 7.01 10.56
CA ASP A 791 -25.68 6.53 11.86
C ASP A 791 -25.97 7.70 12.81
N TYR A 792 -26.54 7.43 13.98
CA TYR A 792 -26.86 8.40 15.00
C TYR A 792 -25.59 8.95 15.65
N LEU A 793 -25.68 10.21 16.16
CA LEU A 793 -24.68 10.75 17.08
C LEU A 793 -25.06 10.34 18.51
N VAL A 794 -24.10 9.76 19.23
CA VAL A 794 -24.30 9.34 20.62
C VAL A 794 -23.96 10.50 21.55
N ASP A 795 -24.90 10.85 22.43
CA ASP A 795 -24.75 11.87 23.47
C ASP A 795 -24.41 11.25 24.85
N GLY A 796 -24.37 9.93 24.94
CA GLY A 796 -23.96 9.19 26.12
C GLY A 796 -24.94 8.08 26.49
N ILE A 797 -25.05 7.82 27.79
CA ILE A 797 -25.93 6.81 28.39
C ILE A 797 -26.92 7.51 29.32
N PHE A 798 -28.18 7.15 29.23
CA PHE A 798 -29.20 7.66 30.13
C PHE A 798 -28.84 7.38 31.58
N GLN A 799 -28.87 8.44 32.43
CA GLN A 799 -28.63 8.38 33.85
C GLN A 799 -29.96 8.50 34.63
N TYR A 800 -29.96 8.17 35.92
CA TYR A 800 -31.14 8.36 36.76
C TYR A 800 -31.63 9.82 36.77
N ASP A 801 -30.71 10.78 36.65
CA ASP A 801 -31.03 12.22 36.62
C ASP A 801 -31.81 12.66 35.37
N ASP A 802 -31.82 11.85 34.31
CA ASP A 802 -32.61 12.12 33.09
C ASP A 802 -34.12 11.83 33.29
N PHE A 803 -34.53 11.20 34.45
CA PHE A 803 -35.88 10.69 34.67
C PHE A 803 -36.53 11.26 35.94
N ASP A 804 -37.84 11.34 35.89
CA ASP A 804 -38.69 11.37 37.06
C ASP A 804 -39.07 9.92 37.42
N ILE A 805 -38.73 9.51 38.65
CA ILE A 805 -38.83 8.11 39.07
C ILE A 805 -39.99 7.97 40.06
N THR A 806 -40.97 7.12 39.70
CA THR A 806 -42.12 6.82 40.53
C THR A 806 -42.23 5.30 40.74
N ARG A 807 -43.24 4.86 41.55
CA ARG A 807 -43.55 3.40 41.65
C ARG A 807 -44.99 3.17 41.22
N ASP A 808 -45.20 2.09 40.51
CA ASP A 808 -46.54 1.64 40.11
C ASP A 808 -47.29 1.00 41.27
N GLY A 809 -48.58 0.60 41.05
CA GLY A 809 -49.41 -0.06 42.02
C GLY A 809 -48.92 -1.45 42.51
N THR A 810 -47.91 -2.05 41.84
CA THR A 810 -47.25 -3.30 42.19
C THR A 810 -45.89 -3.08 42.86
N GLY A 811 -45.44 -1.82 42.97
CA GLY A 811 -44.15 -1.42 43.59
C GLY A 811 -42.95 -1.37 42.63
N ASN A 812 -43.13 -1.63 41.34
CA ASN A 812 -42.07 -1.52 40.35
C ASN A 812 -41.71 -0.06 40.08
N LEU A 813 -40.44 0.22 39.76
CA LEU A 813 -39.96 1.54 39.33
C LEU A 813 -40.50 1.89 37.95
N VAL A 814 -41.05 3.07 37.81
CA VAL A 814 -41.52 3.63 36.56
C VAL A 814 -40.63 4.85 36.25
N TYR A 815 -39.98 4.84 35.11
CA TYR A 815 -39.07 5.87 34.63
C TYR A 815 -39.82 6.72 33.60
N THR A 816 -40.01 8.02 33.90
CA THR A 816 -40.57 9.01 32.96
C THR A 816 -39.48 9.95 32.56
N LEU A 817 -39.14 9.99 31.25
CA LEU A 817 -38.09 10.86 30.71
C LEU A 817 -38.48 12.32 30.94
N LYS A 818 -37.56 13.12 31.48
CA LYS A 818 -37.76 14.55 31.71
C LYS A 818 -37.90 15.32 30.40
N ASN A 819 -38.63 16.47 30.49
CA ASN A 819 -38.77 17.36 29.33
C ASN A 819 -37.41 17.93 28.91
N THR A 820 -37.02 17.72 27.67
CA THR A 820 -35.77 18.20 27.07
C THR A 820 -35.99 18.85 25.70
N TYR A 821 -37.21 18.77 25.18
CA TYR A 821 -37.65 19.34 23.91
C TYR A 821 -38.65 20.49 24.10
N ASP A 822 -38.45 21.59 23.40
CA ASP A 822 -39.34 22.74 23.37
C ASP A 822 -40.27 22.62 22.15
N SER A 823 -41.47 22.09 22.38
CA SER A 823 -42.40 21.73 21.29
C SER A 823 -43.10 22.95 20.68
N ASN A 824 -43.14 24.05 21.41
CA ASN A 824 -43.85 25.29 21.03
C ASN A 824 -42.90 26.44 20.68
N ASN A 825 -41.58 26.25 20.76
CA ASN A 825 -40.52 27.22 20.48
C ASN A 825 -40.59 28.50 21.36
N ASP A 826 -41.03 28.37 22.63
CA ASP A 826 -41.07 29.47 23.59
C ASP A 826 -39.80 29.63 24.46
N GLY A 827 -38.83 28.75 24.27
CA GLY A 827 -37.54 28.70 24.97
C GLY A 827 -37.57 27.87 26.26
N VAL A 828 -38.67 27.15 26.53
CA VAL A 828 -38.84 26.28 27.71
C VAL A 828 -39.13 24.86 27.24
N ALA A 829 -38.34 23.87 27.68
CA ALA A 829 -38.61 22.47 27.36
C ALA A 829 -39.92 21.99 28.02
N ASP A 830 -40.90 21.61 27.21
CA ASP A 830 -42.25 21.23 27.63
C ASP A 830 -42.59 19.75 27.37
N SER A 831 -41.77 19.03 26.62
CA SER A 831 -41.96 17.61 26.33
C SER A 831 -40.64 16.81 26.35
N PRO A 832 -40.68 15.47 26.61
CA PRO A 832 -39.54 14.60 26.39
C PRO A 832 -39.34 14.34 24.89
N ILE A 833 -38.10 14.07 24.49
CA ILE A 833 -37.83 13.52 23.14
C ILE A 833 -38.42 12.13 23.06
N ASP A 834 -39.17 11.85 22.00
CA ASP A 834 -39.79 10.53 21.74
C ASP A 834 -38.78 9.57 21.07
N TYR A 835 -38.39 8.52 21.77
CA TYR A 835 -37.51 7.45 21.26
C TYR A 835 -38.27 6.29 20.62
N GLY A 836 -39.57 6.39 20.44
CA GLY A 836 -40.43 5.33 19.86
C GLY A 836 -40.66 4.10 20.76
N GLY A 837 -40.27 4.17 22.05
CA GLY A 837 -40.42 3.11 23.01
C GLY A 837 -40.07 3.53 24.44
N ALA A 838 -40.21 2.56 25.39
CA ALA A 838 -39.83 2.83 26.77
C ALA A 838 -38.31 3.04 26.89
N ILE A 839 -37.89 4.08 27.58
CA ILE A 839 -36.50 4.38 27.86
C ILE A 839 -36.24 4.23 29.34
N GLU A 840 -35.10 3.62 29.67
CA GLU A 840 -34.67 3.33 31.03
C GLU A 840 -33.23 3.79 31.27
N PRO A 841 -32.85 4.06 32.53
CA PRO A 841 -31.44 4.31 32.90
C PRO A 841 -30.52 3.19 32.42
N GLY A 842 -29.39 3.57 31.81
CA GLY A 842 -28.43 2.61 31.22
C GLY A 842 -28.62 2.35 29.72
N MET A 843 -29.67 2.87 29.09
CA MET A 843 -29.82 2.81 27.63
C MET A 843 -28.98 3.87 26.92
N VAL A 844 -28.67 3.67 25.65
CA VAL A 844 -27.90 4.62 24.82
C VAL A 844 -28.75 5.86 24.49
N LYS A 845 -28.20 7.01 24.77
CA LYS A 845 -28.79 8.33 24.46
C LYS A 845 -28.24 8.83 23.15
N VAL A 846 -29.08 9.03 22.14
CA VAL A 846 -28.72 9.59 20.84
C VAL A 846 -29.34 10.96 20.64
N ARG A 847 -28.75 11.76 19.76
CA ARG A 847 -29.13 13.14 19.49
C ARG A 847 -30.29 13.21 18.51
N ASP A 848 -31.28 14.03 18.82
CA ASP A 848 -32.25 14.55 17.87
C ASP A 848 -31.54 15.62 17.01
N ASN A 849 -31.16 15.21 15.79
CA ASN A 849 -30.36 16.05 14.90
C ASN A 849 -31.19 16.99 14.04
N ASN A 850 -32.43 16.64 13.73
CA ASN A 850 -33.35 17.46 12.94
C ASN A 850 -34.17 18.41 13.82
N GLY A 851 -34.20 18.19 15.15
CA GLY A 851 -34.87 19.01 16.13
C GLY A 851 -36.40 18.88 16.09
N ASP A 852 -36.94 17.72 15.69
CA ASP A 852 -38.39 17.49 15.60
C ASP A 852 -38.99 16.86 16.85
N GLY A 853 -38.19 16.61 17.89
CA GLY A 853 -38.61 16.00 19.15
C GLY A 853 -38.78 14.47 19.08
N LYS A 854 -38.38 13.81 18.01
CA LYS A 854 -38.46 12.36 17.83
C LYS A 854 -37.18 11.78 17.33
N ILE A 855 -36.80 10.62 17.80
CA ILE A 855 -35.63 9.88 17.25
C ILE A 855 -36.11 8.90 16.17
N THR A 856 -35.78 9.24 14.95
CA THR A 856 -36.12 8.47 13.74
C THR A 856 -34.90 8.19 12.88
N ALA A 857 -35.08 7.57 11.72
CA ALA A 857 -33.98 7.39 10.73
C ALA A 857 -33.44 8.74 10.20
N ASP A 858 -34.22 9.81 10.30
CA ASP A 858 -33.87 11.16 9.80
C ASP A 858 -32.85 11.87 10.70
N ASP A 859 -32.64 11.37 11.93
CA ASP A 859 -31.60 11.84 12.85
C ASP A 859 -30.22 11.30 12.59
N ARG A 860 -30.09 10.35 11.67
CA ARG A 860 -28.80 9.83 11.27
C ARG A 860 -28.03 10.84 10.45
N VAL A 861 -26.72 10.90 10.68
CA VAL A 861 -25.80 11.81 9.99
C VAL A 861 -24.65 11.07 9.33
N PRO A 862 -24.05 11.65 8.28
CA PRO A 862 -22.84 11.09 7.68
C PRO A 862 -21.63 11.30 8.60
N ILE A 863 -20.97 10.21 8.97
CA ILE A 863 -19.76 10.20 9.78
C ILE A 863 -18.59 9.74 8.91
N ARG A 864 -17.66 10.65 8.62
CA ARG A 864 -16.50 10.39 7.75
C ARG A 864 -15.63 9.25 8.28
N LYS A 865 -15.32 8.25 7.42
CA LYS A 865 -14.41 7.13 7.74
C LYS A 865 -12.94 7.50 7.52
N ASP A 866 -12.66 8.23 6.44
CA ASP A 866 -11.30 8.57 6.03
C ASP A 866 -10.63 9.55 6.98
N PRO A 867 -9.29 9.50 7.15
CA PRO A 867 -8.56 10.46 7.96
C PRO A 867 -8.79 11.90 7.52
N LYS A 868 -8.76 12.84 8.47
CA LYS A 868 -8.69 14.29 8.18
C LYS A 868 -7.32 14.64 7.60
N PHE A 869 -6.26 14.12 8.21
CA PHE A 869 -4.89 14.25 7.72
C PHE A 869 -4.01 13.07 8.15
N THR A 870 -2.90 12.89 7.44
CA THR A 870 -1.82 11.98 7.78
C THR A 870 -0.52 12.76 7.85
N VAL A 871 0.39 12.35 8.75
CA VAL A 871 1.71 12.96 8.92
C VAL A 871 2.76 11.90 9.16
N SER A 872 3.93 12.05 8.56
CA SER A 872 5.12 11.26 8.92
C SER A 872 6.25 12.18 9.31
N LEU A 873 7.09 11.73 10.24
CA LEU A 873 8.31 12.40 10.67
C LEU A 873 9.43 11.38 10.75
N SER A 874 10.45 11.55 9.92
CA SER A 874 11.66 10.74 9.94
C SER A 874 12.84 11.53 10.51
N SER A 875 13.68 10.88 11.29
CA SER A 875 14.91 11.45 11.85
C SER A 875 16.06 10.48 11.60
N THR A 876 17.10 10.96 10.94
CA THR A 876 18.31 10.18 10.61
C THR A 876 19.53 10.82 11.22
N TRP A 877 20.29 10.07 11.99
CA TRP A 877 21.51 10.49 12.67
C TRP A 877 22.66 9.60 12.20
N ASN A 878 23.74 10.19 11.76
CA ASN A 878 24.95 9.45 11.37
C ASN A 878 26.14 9.98 12.17
N TRP A 879 26.90 9.07 12.80
CA TRP A 879 28.07 9.41 13.62
C TRP A 879 29.12 8.32 13.55
N LYS A 880 30.28 8.60 12.97
CA LYS A 880 31.46 7.70 12.97
C LYS A 880 31.16 6.24 12.59
N GLY A 881 30.32 6.03 11.60
CA GLY A 881 29.89 4.70 11.15
C GLY A 881 28.64 4.16 11.82
N PHE A 882 28.18 4.76 12.92
CA PHE A 882 26.82 4.50 13.45
C PHE A 882 25.78 5.26 12.67
N ASP A 883 24.66 4.64 12.42
CA ASP A 883 23.45 5.28 11.89
C ASP A 883 22.26 4.94 12.81
N LEU A 884 21.49 5.96 13.20
CA LEU A 884 20.22 5.83 13.90
C LEU A 884 19.11 6.42 13.04
N PHE A 885 18.07 5.64 12.80
CA PHE A 885 16.90 6.04 12.05
C PHE A 885 15.64 5.87 12.88
N MET A 886 14.82 6.89 12.95
CA MET A 886 13.49 6.88 13.58
C MET A 886 12.44 7.33 12.57
N ASP A 887 11.30 6.65 12.55
CA ASP A 887 10.17 6.97 11.67
C ASP A 887 8.87 6.96 12.47
N TRP A 888 8.24 8.12 12.58
CA TRP A 888 6.95 8.33 13.21
C TRP A 888 5.86 8.51 12.15
N TYR A 889 4.72 7.90 12.37
CA TYR A 889 3.56 8.03 11.49
C TYR A 889 2.31 8.30 12.31
N GLY A 890 1.55 9.31 11.91
CA GLY A 890 0.33 9.74 12.57
C GLY A 890 -0.85 9.81 11.61
N VAL A 891 -2.01 9.40 12.10
CA VAL A 891 -3.31 9.46 11.42
C VAL A 891 -4.29 10.14 12.35
N SER A 892 -5.00 11.16 11.88
CA SER A 892 -5.95 11.91 12.68
C SER A 892 -7.34 11.93 12.05
N GLY A 893 -8.38 11.80 12.88
CA GLY A 893 -9.77 11.92 12.51
C GLY A 893 -10.36 10.74 11.74
N ARG A 894 -9.67 9.60 11.72
CA ARG A 894 -10.20 8.36 11.17
C ARG A 894 -11.25 7.78 12.08
N LYS A 895 -12.38 7.31 11.53
CA LYS A 895 -13.42 6.59 12.27
C LYS A 895 -13.53 5.17 11.79
N ILE A 896 -13.64 4.22 12.74
CA ILE A 896 -13.86 2.79 12.45
C ILE A 896 -15.02 2.30 13.32
N ARG A 897 -15.97 1.58 12.70
CA ARG A 897 -16.97 0.81 13.45
C ARG A 897 -16.27 -0.42 14.03
N ASN A 898 -16.18 -0.48 15.34
CA ASN A 898 -15.49 -1.54 16.06
C ASN A 898 -16.42 -2.74 16.22
N SER A 899 -16.27 -3.75 15.36
CA SER A 899 -17.09 -4.97 15.41
C SER A 899 -16.92 -5.72 16.74
N TYR A 900 -15.81 -5.60 17.43
CA TYR A 900 -15.64 -6.18 18.76
C TYR A 900 -16.59 -5.59 19.80
N LEU A 901 -17.05 -4.36 19.61
CA LEU A 901 -18.07 -3.73 20.44
C LEU A 901 -19.49 -3.96 19.94
N TYR A 902 -19.68 -4.31 18.69
CA TYR A 902 -20.97 -4.49 18.04
C TYR A 902 -21.33 -5.98 17.88
N ASP A 903 -20.54 -6.73 17.11
CA ASP A 903 -20.84 -8.11 16.76
C ASP A 903 -20.45 -9.09 17.89
N TYR A 904 -19.41 -8.78 18.63
CA TYR A 904 -18.80 -9.66 19.63
C TYR A 904 -19.10 -9.24 21.08
N ASN A 905 -19.66 -8.07 21.27
CA ASN A 905 -20.12 -7.57 22.57
C ASN A 905 -21.52 -6.99 22.41
N SER A 906 -22.41 -7.77 21.82
CA SER A 906 -23.82 -7.44 21.78
C SER A 906 -24.35 -7.55 23.20
N GLY A 907 -24.12 -6.60 24.07
CA GLY A 907 -24.55 -6.60 25.48
C GLY A 907 -25.88 -7.28 25.80
N GLY A 908 -26.57 -7.73 24.77
CA GLY A 908 -27.86 -8.33 24.82
C GLY A 908 -27.85 -9.82 24.99
N SER A 909 -27.15 -10.57 24.26
CA SER A 909 -27.29 -12.02 24.32
C SER A 909 -26.09 -12.69 24.99
N LEU A 910 -25.94 -12.51 26.29
CA LEU A 910 -24.97 -13.26 27.11
C LEU A 910 -25.38 -14.70 27.29
N ARG A 911 -26.44 -15.17 26.60
CA ARG A 911 -26.86 -16.61 26.60
C ARG A 911 -25.70 -17.49 26.16
N GLY A 912 -25.13 -18.16 27.14
CA GLY A 912 -24.17 -19.24 26.94
C GLY A 912 -22.87 -18.94 26.26
N LYS A 913 -22.70 -17.71 25.73
CA LYS A 913 -21.67 -17.50 24.76
C LYS A 913 -20.66 -16.47 25.16
N LEU A 914 -21.11 -15.31 25.56
CA LEU A 914 -20.35 -14.18 25.10
C LEU A 914 -19.62 -13.52 26.20
N ASN A 915 -18.34 -13.39 26.04
CA ASN A 915 -17.53 -12.54 26.86
C ASN A 915 -17.40 -11.15 26.22
N GLY A 916 -16.92 -11.05 25.02
CA GLY A 916 -16.58 -9.81 24.39
C GLY A 916 -15.42 -9.08 25.04
N VAL A 917 -15.10 -7.90 24.51
CA VAL A 917 -14.05 -7.02 25.03
C VAL A 917 -14.55 -6.27 26.25
N LYS A 918 -13.65 -6.05 27.21
CA LYS A 918 -13.97 -5.29 28.41
C LYS A 918 -14.33 -3.85 28.10
N VAL A 919 -15.52 -3.45 28.56
CA VAL A 919 -16.05 -2.08 28.42
C VAL A 919 -16.44 -1.55 29.79
N ASP A 920 -16.44 -0.23 29.93
CA ASP A 920 -16.93 0.46 31.12
C ASP A 920 -18.43 0.68 30.95
N TYR A 921 -19.24 -0.35 31.28
CA TYR A 921 -20.69 -0.34 31.13
C TYR A 921 -21.40 0.29 32.34
N TRP A 922 -22.60 0.80 32.07
CA TRP A 922 -23.45 1.40 33.06
C TRP A 922 -24.07 0.34 33.99
N THR A 923 -24.12 0.62 35.28
CA THR A 923 -24.91 -0.11 36.29
C THR A 923 -25.47 0.91 37.31
N PRO A 924 -26.45 0.52 38.14
CA PRO A 924 -26.93 1.38 39.21
C PRO A 924 -25.84 1.88 40.16
N PHE A 925 -24.72 1.16 40.29
CA PHE A 925 -23.58 1.49 41.15
C PHE A 925 -22.38 2.03 40.40
N ASN A 926 -22.39 1.99 39.08
CA ASN A 926 -21.38 2.54 38.18
C ASN A 926 -22.06 3.37 37.06
N PRO A 927 -22.37 4.66 37.30
CA PRO A 927 -23.10 5.49 36.33
C PRO A 927 -22.17 5.90 35.16
N SER A 928 -21.59 4.88 34.47
CA SER A 928 -20.76 5.12 33.31
C SER A 928 -21.56 5.77 32.18
N ASN A 929 -20.90 6.72 31.49
CA ASN A 929 -21.46 7.35 30.27
C ASN A 929 -20.84 6.85 28.98
N LYS A 930 -20.22 5.62 29.00
CA LYS A 930 -19.44 5.13 27.87
C LYS A 930 -20.09 3.96 27.16
N PHE A 931 -20.75 3.05 27.90
CA PHE A 931 -21.34 1.85 27.32
C PHE A 931 -22.65 1.50 28.07
N PRO A 932 -23.67 0.98 27.34
CA PRO A 932 -24.98 0.72 27.92
C PRO A 932 -24.93 -0.39 28.99
N ARG A 933 -26.03 -0.46 29.76
CA ARG A 933 -26.29 -1.50 30.71
C ARG A 933 -26.31 -2.89 30.02
N PRO A 934 -25.63 -3.90 30.55
CA PRO A 934 -25.71 -5.25 30.02
C PRO A 934 -27.11 -5.86 30.22
N SER A 935 -27.60 -6.58 29.24
CA SER A 935 -28.82 -7.38 29.30
C SER A 935 -28.52 -8.83 28.93
N TYR A 936 -29.28 -9.77 29.46
CA TYR A 936 -29.14 -11.15 29.11
C TYR A 936 -30.05 -11.55 27.93
N SER A 937 -31.16 -10.86 27.73
CA SER A 937 -32.25 -11.24 26.82
C SER A 937 -32.34 -10.35 25.58
N ALA A 938 -31.83 -9.11 25.61
CA ALA A 938 -32.02 -8.14 24.54
C ALA A 938 -30.73 -7.38 24.20
N ASP A 939 -30.53 -7.07 22.91
CA ASP A 939 -29.45 -6.22 22.46
C ASP A 939 -29.76 -4.75 22.75
N PRO A 940 -28.78 -3.95 23.24
CA PRO A 940 -28.98 -2.52 23.44
C PRO A 940 -29.32 -1.81 22.13
N SER A 941 -30.29 -0.88 22.18
CA SER A 941 -30.57 -0.01 21.06
C SER A 941 -29.35 0.88 20.74
N TYR A 942 -29.19 1.26 19.48
CA TYR A 942 -28.12 2.17 19.00
C TYR A 942 -26.69 1.67 19.24
N LEU A 943 -26.48 0.39 19.48
CA LEU A 943 -25.15 -0.19 19.71
C LEU A 943 -24.21 0.02 18.51
N SER A 944 -24.76 0.02 17.28
CA SER A 944 -24.00 0.30 16.06
C SER A 944 -23.37 1.69 16.07
N ALA A 945 -24.08 2.69 16.61
CA ALA A 945 -23.61 4.07 16.70
C ALA A 945 -22.48 4.23 17.72
N ILE A 946 -22.62 3.62 18.91
CA ILE A 946 -21.60 3.69 19.96
C ILE A 946 -20.32 2.93 19.57
N ALA A 947 -20.44 1.96 18.67
CA ALA A 947 -19.31 1.21 18.13
C ALA A 947 -18.45 2.02 17.14
N ILE A 948 -18.92 3.19 16.63
CA ILE A 948 -18.13 4.06 15.75
C ILE A 948 -17.15 4.85 16.59
N GLN A 949 -15.91 4.39 16.64
CA GLN A 949 -14.86 4.96 17.47
C GLN A 949 -13.84 5.78 16.66
N ASP A 950 -13.15 6.70 17.36
CA ASP A 950 -11.98 7.38 16.81
C ASP A 950 -10.78 6.42 16.78
N ALA A 951 -10.26 6.18 15.59
CA ALA A 951 -9.10 5.34 15.32
C ALA A 951 -7.86 6.18 14.98
N SER A 952 -7.79 7.39 15.49
CA SER A 952 -6.58 8.24 15.42
C SER A 952 -5.44 7.60 16.19
N TYR A 953 -4.22 7.73 15.68
CA TYR A 953 -3.04 7.20 16.34
C TYR A 953 -1.76 7.92 15.94
N ILE A 954 -0.73 7.81 16.79
CA ILE A 954 0.66 8.15 16.50
C ILE A 954 1.51 6.92 16.81
N ARG A 955 2.39 6.52 15.88
CA ARG A 955 3.18 5.30 15.99
C ARG A 955 4.65 5.55 15.69
N LEU A 956 5.56 5.09 16.56
CA LEU A 956 6.97 4.87 16.22
C LEU A 956 7.05 3.59 15.37
N ARG A 957 7.01 3.79 14.07
CA ARG A 957 6.89 2.70 13.08
C ARG A 957 8.19 1.96 12.90
N THR A 958 9.30 2.69 12.92
CA THR A 958 10.65 2.12 12.77
C THR A 958 11.62 2.82 13.72
N LEU A 959 12.39 2.02 14.43
CA LEU A 959 13.61 2.42 15.15
C LEU A 959 14.71 1.50 14.68
N GLN A 960 15.74 2.01 13.98
CA GLN A 960 16.87 1.22 13.48
C GLN A 960 18.17 1.82 13.96
N LEU A 961 19.05 0.97 14.50
CA LEU A 961 20.43 1.29 14.81
C LEU A 961 21.34 0.43 13.95
N GLY A 962 22.25 1.05 13.22
CA GLY A 962 23.23 0.36 12.38
C GLY A 962 24.67 0.77 12.70
N TYR A 963 25.60 -0.09 12.34
CA TYR A 963 27.04 0.20 12.38
C TYR A 963 27.72 -0.31 11.11
N THR A 964 28.33 0.58 10.37
CA THR A 964 29.13 0.26 9.17
C THR A 964 30.61 0.24 9.56
N PHE A 965 31.25 -0.90 9.37
CA PHE A 965 32.66 -1.09 9.70
C PHE A 965 33.54 -0.23 8.78
N PRO A 966 34.56 0.47 9.34
CA PRO A 966 35.47 1.25 8.54
C PRO A 966 36.29 0.39 7.56
N ALA A 967 36.48 0.85 6.34
CA ALA A 967 37.19 0.11 5.27
C ALA A 967 38.60 -0.34 5.68
N ARG A 968 39.28 0.38 6.62
CA ARG A 968 40.58 0.00 7.15
C ARG A 968 40.59 -1.35 7.87
N LEU A 969 39.49 -1.73 8.51
CA LEU A 969 39.35 -3.03 9.22
C LEU A 969 39.11 -4.17 8.22
N LEU A 970 38.61 -3.87 7.04
CA LEU A 970 38.26 -4.83 5.98
C LEU A 970 39.37 -5.02 4.95
N LYS A 971 40.47 -4.22 5.03
CA LYS A 971 41.52 -4.12 4.00
C LYS A 971 42.14 -5.46 3.59
N ASN A 972 42.24 -6.42 4.52
CA ASN A 972 42.85 -7.74 4.28
C ASN A 972 41.79 -8.84 4.05
N THR A 973 40.55 -8.50 3.80
CA THR A 973 39.45 -9.42 3.52
C THR A 973 38.90 -9.15 2.13
N PRO A 974 38.17 -10.09 1.52
CA PRO A 974 37.46 -9.85 0.26
C PRO A 974 36.23 -8.94 0.43
N ILE A 975 35.92 -8.51 1.67
CA ILE A 975 34.72 -7.72 2.01
C ILE A 975 35.01 -6.23 1.78
N HIS A 976 34.25 -5.59 0.91
CA HIS A 976 34.34 -4.16 0.65
C HIS A 976 33.47 -3.33 1.59
N LYS A 977 32.33 -3.88 2.03
CA LYS A 977 31.42 -3.24 3.00
C LYS A 977 30.82 -4.29 3.92
N LEU A 978 30.80 -4.00 5.23
CA LEU A 978 30.11 -4.76 6.25
C LEU A 978 29.28 -3.81 7.11
N ARG A 979 27.98 -4.02 7.22
CA ARG A 979 27.10 -3.30 8.14
C ARG A 979 26.25 -4.28 8.93
N LEU A 980 26.24 -4.10 10.26
CA LEU A 980 25.31 -4.78 11.17
C LEU A 980 24.22 -3.80 11.56
N TYR A 981 22.99 -4.30 11.73
CA TYR A 981 21.89 -3.45 12.17
C TYR A 981 20.88 -4.20 13.03
N ALA A 982 20.21 -3.46 13.90
CA ALA A 982 19.05 -3.90 14.65
C ALA A 982 17.89 -2.96 14.38
N THR A 983 16.69 -3.49 14.14
CA THR A 983 15.49 -2.71 13.86
C THR A 983 14.34 -3.20 14.74
N ALA A 984 13.60 -2.25 15.32
CA ALA A 984 12.30 -2.52 15.94
C ALA A 984 11.21 -1.84 15.10
N THR A 985 10.13 -2.57 14.80
CA THR A 985 8.98 -2.01 14.09
C THR A 985 7.73 -2.01 14.96
N ASN A 986 6.87 -1.01 14.79
CA ASN A 986 5.63 -0.80 15.56
C ASN A 986 5.90 -0.80 17.09
N LEU A 987 7.04 -0.23 17.50
CA LEU A 987 7.53 -0.31 18.89
C LEU A 987 6.59 0.39 19.87
N LEU A 988 6.13 1.59 19.53
CA LEU A 988 5.23 2.39 20.34
C LEU A 988 4.03 2.83 19.49
N THR A 989 2.83 2.70 20.01
CA THR A 989 1.60 3.19 19.37
C THR A 989 0.72 3.84 20.43
N PHE A 990 0.33 5.09 20.22
CA PHE A 990 -0.57 5.84 21.06
C PHE A 990 -1.91 5.96 20.36
N THR A 991 -2.95 5.37 20.91
CA THR A 991 -4.32 5.37 20.38
C THR A 991 -5.32 5.07 21.48
N GLU A 992 -6.51 5.64 21.40
CA GLU A 992 -7.65 5.31 22.25
C GLU A 992 -8.51 4.18 21.67
N PHE A 993 -8.25 3.79 20.42
CA PHE A 993 -9.02 2.77 19.72
C PHE A 993 -8.83 1.40 20.38
N LYS A 994 -9.93 0.75 20.73
CA LYS A 994 -9.94 -0.55 21.42
C LYS A 994 -9.97 -1.71 20.41
N SER A 995 -8.80 -2.06 19.85
CA SER A 995 -8.61 -3.17 18.93
C SER A 995 -7.14 -3.61 18.91
N TYR A 996 -6.84 -4.72 18.25
CA TYR A 996 -5.47 -5.16 17.95
C TYR A 996 -4.71 -4.21 17.03
N SER A 997 -5.38 -3.36 16.28
CA SER A 997 -4.75 -2.33 15.46
C SER A 997 -5.69 -1.17 15.17
N PRO A 998 -5.23 0.09 15.25
CA PRO A 998 -5.99 1.24 14.79
C PRO A 998 -6.00 1.38 13.25
N GLU A 999 -5.22 0.56 12.54
CA GLU A 999 -5.12 0.56 11.09
C GLU A 999 -6.04 -0.46 10.43
N LEU A 1000 -6.31 -1.57 11.12
CA LEU A 1000 -7.08 -2.69 10.59
C LEU A 1000 -8.55 -2.60 10.98
N THR A 1001 -9.40 -3.18 10.14
CA THR A 1001 -10.78 -3.46 10.55
C THR A 1001 -10.76 -4.51 11.67
N PRO A 1002 -11.46 -4.31 12.78
CA PRO A 1002 -11.61 -5.32 13.82
C PRO A 1002 -12.08 -6.66 13.23
N GLY A 1003 -11.56 -7.76 13.76
CA GLY A 1003 -11.75 -9.09 13.18
C GLY A 1003 -10.70 -9.51 12.15
N SER A 1004 -9.86 -8.60 11.67
CA SER A 1004 -8.71 -8.93 10.81
C SER A 1004 -7.57 -9.54 11.63
N TYR A 1005 -6.74 -10.35 10.98
CA TYR A 1005 -5.50 -10.87 11.58
C TYR A 1005 -4.64 -9.73 12.15
N PRO A 1006 -4.21 -9.78 13.43
CA PRO A 1006 -3.58 -8.65 14.11
C PRO A 1006 -2.21 -8.29 13.54
N GLU A 1007 -1.83 -7.02 13.68
CA GLU A 1007 -0.47 -6.56 13.37
C GLU A 1007 0.54 -7.02 14.42
N SER A 1008 1.81 -7.10 14.00
CA SER A 1008 2.92 -7.49 14.86
C SER A 1008 3.80 -6.31 15.25
N ARG A 1009 4.38 -6.39 16.45
CA ARG A 1009 5.63 -5.74 16.81
C ARG A 1009 6.77 -6.67 16.41
N GLN A 1010 7.84 -6.12 15.82
CA GLN A 1010 8.92 -6.95 15.30
C GLN A 1010 10.28 -6.44 15.79
N TYR A 1011 11.19 -7.36 16.05
CA TYR A 1011 12.60 -7.10 16.38
C TYR A 1011 13.47 -7.87 15.38
N VAL A 1012 14.31 -7.16 14.65
CA VAL A 1012 15.10 -7.67 13.53
C VAL A 1012 16.57 -7.42 13.76
N PHE A 1013 17.38 -8.43 13.49
CA PHE A 1013 18.84 -8.35 13.48
C PHE A 1013 19.33 -8.74 12.09
N GLY A 1014 20.12 -7.87 11.46
CA GLY A 1014 20.53 -8.09 10.10
C GLY A 1014 21.98 -7.72 9.81
N VAL A 1015 22.46 -8.25 8.69
CA VAL A 1015 23.80 -8.03 8.14
C VAL A 1015 23.74 -7.71 6.66
N ASN A 1016 24.49 -6.67 6.27
CA ASN A 1016 24.74 -6.33 4.87
C ASN A 1016 26.23 -6.51 4.58
N VAL A 1017 26.56 -7.30 3.56
CA VAL A 1017 27.94 -7.55 3.11
C VAL A 1017 28.05 -7.29 1.63
N SER A 1018 29.10 -6.61 1.17
CA SER A 1018 29.48 -6.49 -0.24
C SER A 1018 30.92 -6.94 -0.43
N PHE A 1019 31.15 -7.74 -1.49
CA PHE A 1019 32.42 -8.34 -1.87
C PHE A 1019 32.97 -7.73 -3.15
#